data_348bd89ac8b6b091bc57c2c565a2c347
#
_entry.id   348bd89ac8b6b091bc57c2c565a2c347
#
_cell.length_a   1.000
_cell.length_b   1.000
_cell.length_c   1.000
_cell.angle_alpha   90.00
_cell.angle_beta   90.00
_cell.angle_gamma   90.00
#
_symmetry.space_group_name_H-M   'P 1'
#
loop_
_entity.id
_entity.type
_entity.pdbx_description
1 polymer ?
#
loop_
_entity_poly.entity_id
_entity_poly.type
_entity_poly.pdbx_seq_one_letter_code
_entity_poly.pdbx_strand_id
1 'polypeptide(L)'
;MTIETRFLPPVSTQHAVMRHAILAQLQSAGVKRVTTIIAPAGYGKTSLASQWFSSLRKEGFRVAWLPLDQEHGDPIVFLRMLLDAASATLSDDAPSADGAMAAASLLAMLATRLRKTSSPVVLFLDDYHFAQTDETEAIVARLVVDRTLDHVKLVLISRTPPRFPVSALRLRGELKQINIADLGFSECETAELFAEQTAGLTREQLVELNKRTEGWVVALQMVRLLVAENRDSSALLSSFGGSSVEMGTYLSEQVFSNLPAEIQDFLIKTSPFPAVCRSLLETVFQSEDFASVIGRLNEYALPIAILGGKFGWVRYHPVFNDFLKDEASRRGLLTAPLLEKAAHWFQAQGDLDAAVRHALMSGNANLAADIVEMSGGWRRVYVSSRGETNLFNAILSNVALIDLARFPLTTLGLAVVSAKAGQLDAANHYMEIAERGASRSLERYLCDLRVVRALMGLYFDEQVSSEDLVGLESDLANPANSELVYRALGLNMLCYNYLQRSELDRALHYGHVAIRVFRDAGADFGAVHLYAHIGQAAYMGGDCAGALEYYNTIIDEVQTNIGKGSDLDALGQVLKAELLAVRGDFDGANDILRWALPHLERHDAWFDVLAAGFMGQQILSRLTGNAMASHGLMDRARPVAKRRGFDRLMRLIDGERALLLVQSGDVDQAIRYAEANGFGKATIRSEADNDLATHLRGTTPALLWTRIYLASGDIAQARVTFEWLLAQQTKKPHVVRAIELALIDILLLGAEGNRSLLSVRLADLLLNFPLEDYRSLVLVEGAPLISLLLECASSSGFSPVLRSRLQAMLSSSETTQALPDAAPQPTSAGALDALTERELAVMQLLSEGFSNKEIGRKLSLSDNTIKFHLRNIFTKLNVTTRTAAVTAARSLGILV
;
A
#
# COMPACT_ATOMS: atom_id res chain seq x y z
N MET A 1 22.38 -2.63 -15.99
CA MET A 1 21.69 -2.07 -17.19
C MET A 1 21.34 -0.64 -16.87
N THR A 2 21.57 0.31 -17.77
CA THR A 2 20.93 1.63 -17.62
C THR A 2 19.41 1.45 -17.72
N ILE A 3 18.62 2.21 -16.96
CA ILE A 3 17.15 2.11 -16.91
C ILE A 3 16.53 2.12 -18.32
N GLU A 4 17.08 2.92 -19.23
CA GLU A 4 16.61 3.04 -20.62
C GLU A 4 16.71 1.74 -21.45
N THR A 5 17.73 0.91 -21.23
CA THR A 5 17.93 -0.32 -22.01
C THR A 5 17.06 -1.49 -21.54
N ARG A 6 16.48 -1.40 -20.34
CA ARG A 6 15.61 -2.44 -19.76
C ARG A 6 14.23 -2.47 -20.42
N PHE A 7 13.77 -1.32 -20.93
CA PHE A 7 12.41 -1.16 -21.45
C PHE A 7 12.35 -1.11 -22.99
N LEU A 8 13.32 -1.77 -23.64
CA LEU A 8 13.34 -1.96 -25.08
C LEU A 8 12.91 -3.39 -25.44
N PRO A 9 12.26 -3.57 -26.60
CA PRO A 9 11.92 -4.91 -27.08
C PRO A 9 13.19 -5.73 -27.37
N PRO A 10 13.07 -7.06 -27.36
CA PRO A 10 14.15 -7.92 -27.82
C PRO A 10 14.54 -7.58 -29.27
N VAL A 11 15.84 -7.64 -29.55
CA VAL A 11 16.35 -7.38 -30.89
C VAL A 11 15.81 -8.44 -31.86
N SER A 12 15.20 -7.99 -32.94
CA SER A 12 14.72 -8.86 -34.00
C SER A 12 15.86 -9.67 -34.62
N THR A 13 15.69 -10.97 -34.80
CA THR A 13 16.66 -11.82 -35.50
C THR A 13 16.82 -11.39 -36.95
N GLN A 14 17.99 -11.62 -37.57
CA GLN A 14 18.31 -11.23 -38.97
C GLN A 14 17.30 -11.78 -40.00
N HIS A 15 16.52 -12.81 -39.66
CA HIS A 15 15.56 -13.49 -40.53
C HIS A 15 14.08 -13.29 -40.11
N ALA A 16 13.78 -12.17 -39.44
CA ALA A 16 12.39 -11.90 -39.05
C ALA A 16 11.57 -11.38 -40.23
N VAL A 17 10.61 -12.16 -40.67
CA VAL A 17 9.64 -11.76 -41.70
C VAL A 17 8.83 -10.55 -41.21
N MET A 18 8.73 -9.53 -42.08
CA MET A 18 7.97 -8.33 -41.76
C MET A 18 6.46 -8.60 -41.89
N ARG A 19 5.71 -8.31 -40.85
CA ARG A 19 4.26 -8.55 -40.78
C ARG A 19 3.46 -7.39 -41.39
N HIS A 20 3.73 -7.07 -42.65
CA HIS A 20 3.20 -5.89 -43.35
C HIS A 20 1.68 -5.76 -43.26
N ALA A 21 0.94 -6.84 -43.47
CA ALA A 21 -0.54 -6.83 -43.45
C ALA A 21 -1.09 -6.46 -42.07
N ILE A 22 -0.56 -7.07 -41.02
CA ILE A 22 -1.01 -6.81 -39.64
C ILE A 22 -0.58 -5.42 -39.17
N LEU A 23 0.66 -5.01 -39.48
CA LEU A 23 1.15 -3.68 -39.14
C LEU A 23 0.30 -2.59 -39.82
N ALA A 24 -0.02 -2.74 -41.11
CA ALA A 24 -0.91 -1.83 -41.81
C ALA A 24 -2.30 -1.77 -41.16
N GLN A 25 -2.83 -2.92 -40.71
CA GLN A 25 -4.09 -3.01 -40.00
C GLN A 25 -4.04 -2.30 -38.63
N LEU A 26 -2.92 -2.41 -37.89
CA LEU A 26 -2.71 -1.73 -36.61
C LEU A 26 -2.58 -0.22 -36.79
N GLN A 27 -1.90 0.22 -37.83
CA GLN A 27 -1.74 1.63 -38.18
C GLN A 27 -3.06 2.27 -38.64
N SER A 28 -3.80 1.61 -39.53
CA SER A 28 -5.08 2.11 -40.03
C SER A 28 -6.15 2.23 -38.94
N ALA A 29 -6.14 1.33 -37.95
CA ALA A 29 -7.08 1.36 -36.82
C ALA A 29 -6.73 2.44 -35.79
N GLY A 30 -5.53 3.04 -35.86
CA GLY A 30 -4.97 3.89 -34.81
C GLY A 30 -4.72 3.13 -33.49
N VAL A 31 -3.85 3.66 -32.64
CA VAL A 31 -3.53 2.99 -31.37
C VAL A 31 -4.73 3.08 -30.42
N LYS A 32 -5.41 1.95 -30.19
CA LYS A 32 -6.58 1.85 -29.31
C LYS A 32 -6.17 1.95 -27.82
N ARG A 33 -7.14 2.20 -26.97
CA ARG A 33 -6.95 2.23 -25.51
C ARG A 33 -6.29 0.94 -25.00
N VAL A 34 -6.77 -0.20 -25.49
CA VAL A 34 -6.19 -1.51 -25.24
C VAL A 34 -6.04 -2.24 -26.56
N THR A 35 -4.88 -2.80 -26.81
CA THR A 35 -4.64 -3.77 -27.87
C THR A 35 -4.20 -5.07 -27.25
N THR A 36 -4.85 -6.18 -27.60
CA THR A 36 -4.46 -7.51 -27.13
C THR A 36 -3.90 -8.34 -28.27
N ILE A 37 -2.75 -8.98 -28.02
CA ILE A 37 -2.10 -9.92 -28.95
C ILE A 37 -2.10 -11.27 -28.23
N ILE A 38 -3.06 -12.14 -28.56
CA ILE A 38 -3.31 -13.36 -27.81
C ILE A 38 -3.13 -14.56 -28.74
N ALA A 39 -2.16 -15.41 -28.40
CA ALA A 39 -1.96 -16.70 -29.03
C ALA A 39 -1.05 -17.61 -28.15
N PRO A 40 -1.04 -18.93 -28.37
CA PRO A 40 -0.07 -19.83 -27.76
C PRO A 40 1.38 -19.43 -28.02
N ALA A 41 2.31 -20.14 -27.41
CA ALA A 41 3.73 -19.92 -27.65
C ALA A 41 4.09 -20.16 -29.14
N GLY A 42 5.07 -19.43 -29.63
CA GLY A 42 5.62 -19.65 -30.98
C GLY A 42 4.86 -19.04 -32.14
N TYR A 43 3.79 -18.28 -31.93
CA TYR A 43 3.05 -17.56 -33.00
C TYR A 43 3.65 -16.18 -33.37
N GLY A 44 4.80 -15.83 -32.87
CA GLY A 44 5.47 -14.57 -33.21
C GLY A 44 4.86 -13.32 -32.58
N LYS A 45 4.12 -13.45 -31.46
CA LYS A 45 3.52 -12.32 -30.74
C LYS A 45 4.52 -11.23 -30.41
N THR A 46 5.61 -11.61 -29.75
CA THR A 46 6.69 -10.70 -29.35
C THR A 46 7.37 -10.06 -30.55
N SER A 47 7.58 -10.83 -31.64
CA SER A 47 8.17 -10.31 -32.88
C SER A 47 7.28 -9.27 -33.55
N LEU A 48 5.98 -9.53 -33.69
CA LEU A 48 5.02 -8.57 -34.22
C LEU A 48 4.97 -7.29 -33.36
N ALA A 49 4.87 -7.46 -32.05
CA ALA A 49 4.82 -6.34 -31.12
C ALA A 49 6.13 -5.51 -31.16
N SER A 50 7.31 -6.15 -31.31
CA SER A 50 8.60 -5.47 -31.47
C SER A 50 8.67 -4.66 -32.76
N GLN A 51 8.15 -5.20 -33.87
CA GLN A 51 8.02 -4.47 -35.14
C GLN A 51 7.10 -3.26 -34.99
N TRP A 52 5.96 -3.43 -34.35
CA TRP A 52 5.01 -2.36 -34.08
C TRP A 52 5.56 -1.30 -33.13
N PHE A 53 6.23 -1.71 -32.04
CA PHE A 53 6.95 -0.83 -31.12
C PHE A 53 7.93 0.08 -31.88
N SER A 54 8.70 -0.52 -32.81
CA SER A 54 9.67 0.22 -33.63
C SER A 54 9.00 1.21 -34.59
N SER A 55 7.84 0.85 -35.13
CA SER A 55 7.03 1.75 -35.98
C SER A 55 6.48 2.94 -35.17
N LEU A 56 5.87 2.69 -34.02
CA LEU A 56 5.31 3.74 -33.16
C LEU A 56 6.40 4.70 -32.65
N ARG A 57 7.59 4.17 -32.32
CA ARG A 57 8.73 5.01 -31.92
C ARG A 57 9.17 5.95 -33.05
N LYS A 58 9.20 5.47 -34.30
CA LYS A 58 9.48 6.31 -35.45
C LYS A 58 8.40 7.35 -35.72
N GLU A 59 7.15 7.06 -35.40
CA GLU A 59 6.00 7.97 -35.51
C GLU A 59 5.95 9.00 -34.35
N GLY A 60 6.90 8.95 -33.39
CA GLY A 60 7.03 9.90 -32.29
C GLY A 60 6.20 9.56 -31.03
N PHE A 61 5.65 8.36 -30.95
CA PHE A 61 5.01 7.90 -29.71
C PHE A 61 6.06 7.63 -28.64
N ARG A 62 5.70 7.88 -27.38
CA ARG A 62 6.47 7.45 -26.21
C ARG A 62 6.12 5.98 -25.92
N VAL A 63 7.10 5.11 -26.06
CA VAL A 63 6.86 3.66 -25.97
C VAL A 63 7.79 3.03 -24.94
N ALA A 64 7.25 2.11 -24.13
CA ALA A 64 8.04 1.29 -23.22
C ALA A 64 7.67 -0.19 -23.36
N TRP A 65 8.66 -1.06 -23.21
CA TRP A 65 8.52 -2.51 -23.28
C TRP A 65 8.74 -3.12 -21.91
N LEU A 66 7.75 -3.88 -21.41
CA LEU A 66 7.78 -4.52 -20.11
C LEU A 66 7.75 -6.04 -20.29
N PRO A 67 8.90 -6.73 -20.18
CA PRO A 67 8.93 -8.18 -20.15
C PRO A 67 8.43 -8.64 -18.77
N LEU A 68 7.36 -9.45 -18.73
CA LEU A 68 6.76 -9.94 -17.51
C LEU A 68 7.11 -11.42 -17.27
N ASP A 69 7.22 -11.81 -16.02
CA ASP A 69 7.45 -13.17 -15.56
C ASP A 69 6.56 -13.48 -14.34
N GLN A 70 6.74 -14.65 -13.71
CA GLN A 70 5.92 -15.09 -12.59
C GLN A 70 6.01 -14.19 -11.35
N GLU A 71 7.12 -13.47 -11.14
CA GLU A 71 7.28 -12.55 -10.01
C GLU A 71 6.38 -11.32 -10.14
N HIS A 72 6.08 -10.92 -11.36
CA HIS A 72 5.15 -9.84 -11.67
C HIS A 72 3.67 -10.20 -11.41
N GLY A 73 3.38 -11.41 -10.94
CA GLY A 73 2.10 -11.77 -10.33
C GLY A 73 1.84 -11.06 -9.00
N ASP A 74 2.90 -10.64 -8.30
CA ASP A 74 2.79 -9.78 -7.14
C ASP A 74 2.42 -8.34 -7.58
N PRO A 75 1.33 -7.76 -7.05
CA PRO A 75 0.84 -6.44 -7.46
C PRO A 75 1.84 -5.31 -7.18
N ILE A 76 2.70 -5.45 -6.17
CA ILE A 76 3.70 -4.44 -5.82
C ILE A 76 4.84 -4.48 -6.84
N VAL A 77 5.33 -5.68 -7.18
CA VAL A 77 6.39 -5.87 -8.19
C VAL A 77 5.91 -5.37 -9.55
N PHE A 78 4.69 -5.73 -9.91
CA PHE A 78 4.07 -5.30 -11.17
C PHE A 78 3.94 -3.77 -11.27
N LEU A 79 3.43 -3.12 -10.23
CA LEU A 79 3.28 -1.66 -10.19
C LEU A 79 4.61 -0.94 -10.23
N ARG A 80 5.65 -1.46 -9.59
CA ARG A 80 6.98 -0.89 -9.65
C ARG A 80 7.57 -0.95 -11.04
N MET A 81 7.43 -2.08 -11.71
CA MET A 81 7.88 -2.22 -13.08
C MET A 81 7.15 -1.23 -14.01
N LEU A 82 5.85 -1.03 -13.84
CA LEU A 82 5.08 -0.01 -14.57
C LEU A 82 5.58 1.41 -14.27
N LEU A 83 5.91 1.71 -13.00
CA LEU A 83 6.46 3.00 -12.58
C LEU A 83 7.83 3.26 -13.21
N ASP A 84 8.72 2.28 -13.18
CA ASP A 84 10.06 2.38 -13.79
C ASP A 84 9.94 2.59 -15.30
N ALA A 85 9.04 1.86 -15.98
CA ALA A 85 8.77 2.03 -17.40
C ALA A 85 8.19 3.41 -17.72
N ALA A 86 7.25 3.91 -16.91
CA ALA A 86 6.71 5.26 -17.06
C ALA A 86 7.81 6.32 -16.88
N SER A 87 8.68 6.18 -15.89
CA SER A 87 9.80 7.10 -15.64
C SER A 87 10.79 7.12 -16.80
N ALA A 88 11.21 5.94 -17.31
CA ALA A 88 12.08 5.82 -18.46
C ALA A 88 11.48 6.46 -19.74
N THR A 89 10.16 6.36 -19.90
CA THR A 89 9.46 6.90 -21.06
C THR A 89 9.31 8.42 -21.01
N LEU A 90 9.18 8.97 -19.80
CA LEU A 90 8.93 10.40 -19.58
C LEU A 90 10.22 11.19 -19.41
N SER A 91 11.40 10.55 -19.34
CA SER A 91 12.69 11.16 -19.01
C SER A 91 12.60 11.97 -17.70
N ASP A 92 11.83 11.43 -16.73
CA ASP A 92 11.60 12.04 -15.42
C ASP A 92 12.64 11.45 -14.46
N ASP A 93 13.62 12.26 -14.04
CA ASP A 93 14.63 11.91 -13.02
C ASP A 93 14.04 11.81 -11.59
N ALA A 94 12.71 11.73 -11.51
CA ALA A 94 12.05 11.58 -10.22
C ALA A 94 12.52 10.27 -9.54
N PRO A 95 12.81 10.32 -8.24
CA PRO A 95 13.31 9.17 -7.50
C PRO A 95 12.39 7.97 -7.68
N SER A 96 12.99 6.81 -7.88
CA SER A 96 12.28 5.54 -7.86
C SER A 96 11.53 5.41 -6.54
N ALA A 97 10.39 4.72 -6.54
CA ALA A 97 9.57 4.54 -5.35
C ALA A 97 10.33 3.75 -4.27
N ASP A 98 10.98 4.46 -3.33
CA ASP A 98 11.82 3.89 -2.29
C ASP A 98 10.97 3.49 -1.07
N GLY A 99 11.10 2.25 -0.60
CA GLY A 99 10.45 1.72 0.60
C GLY A 99 9.33 0.70 0.35
N ALA A 100 8.89 0.06 1.42
CA ALA A 100 7.74 -0.86 1.41
C ALA A 100 6.44 -0.04 1.26
N MET A 101 6.03 0.18 0.02
CA MET A 101 4.79 0.90 -0.29
C MET A 101 3.66 -0.08 -0.60
N ALA A 102 2.45 0.22 -0.10
CA ALA A 102 1.26 -0.53 -0.47
C ALA A 102 0.93 -0.37 -1.96
N ALA A 103 0.32 -1.38 -2.56
CA ALA A 103 -0.06 -1.36 -3.97
C ALA A 103 -0.93 -0.15 -4.36
N ALA A 104 -1.81 0.30 -3.46
CA ALA A 104 -2.64 1.48 -3.67
C ALA A 104 -1.81 2.77 -3.84
N SER A 105 -0.75 2.93 -3.05
CA SER A 105 0.17 4.07 -3.13
C SER A 105 0.96 4.07 -4.43
N LEU A 106 1.48 2.91 -4.82
CA LEU A 106 2.21 2.74 -6.09
C LEU A 106 1.32 3.03 -7.30
N LEU A 107 0.05 2.57 -7.26
CA LEU A 107 -0.92 2.84 -8.32
C LEU A 107 -1.24 4.34 -8.42
N ALA A 108 -1.42 5.03 -7.29
CA ALA A 108 -1.65 6.47 -7.26
C ALA A 108 -0.45 7.26 -7.82
N MET A 109 0.76 6.83 -7.47
CA MET A 109 2.01 7.40 -7.97
C MET A 109 2.14 7.18 -9.49
N LEU A 110 1.87 5.97 -9.98
CA LEU A 110 1.86 5.66 -11.42
C LEU A 110 0.87 6.56 -12.17
N ALA A 111 -0.36 6.65 -11.69
CA ALA A 111 -1.38 7.50 -12.30
C ALA A 111 -0.96 8.98 -12.30
N THR A 112 -0.36 9.46 -11.22
CA THR A 112 0.14 10.85 -11.11
C THR A 112 1.26 11.12 -12.12
N ARG A 113 2.22 10.19 -12.26
CA ARG A 113 3.30 10.33 -13.27
C ARG A 113 2.76 10.34 -14.68
N LEU A 114 1.88 9.41 -15.00
CA LEU A 114 1.29 9.33 -16.33
C LEU A 114 0.47 10.57 -16.70
N ARG A 115 -0.17 11.23 -15.72
CA ARG A 115 -0.91 12.49 -15.93
C ARG A 115 -0.01 13.70 -16.20
N LYS A 116 1.28 13.64 -15.85
CA LYS A 116 2.22 14.74 -16.13
C LYS A 116 2.45 14.98 -17.63
N THR A 117 2.10 14.03 -18.49
CA THR A 117 2.22 14.16 -19.95
C THR A 117 0.87 14.11 -20.63
N SER A 118 0.69 14.95 -21.64
CA SER A 118 -0.42 14.85 -22.60
C SER A 118 -0.03 14.09 -23.87
N SER A 119 1.26 13.77 -24.05
CA SER A 119 1.75 13.01 -25.21
C SER A 119 1.30 11.55 -25.11
N PRO A 120 0.93 10.89 -26.22
CA PRO A 120 0.54 9.49 -26.22
C PRO A 120 1.68 8.59 -25.70
N VAL A 121 1.36 7.79 -24.68
CA VAL A 121 2.26 6.79 -24.10
C VAL A 121 1.71 5.41 -24.41
N VAL A 122 2.55 4.51 -24.93
CA VAL A 122 2.16 3.13 -25.24
C VAL A 122 3.03 2.17 -24.43
N LEU A 123 2.41 1.39 -23.57
CA LEU A 123 3.06 0.39 -22.73
C LEU A 123 2.81 -1.01 -23.30
N PHE A 124 3.89 -1.69 -23.67
CA PHE A 124 3.84 -3.07 -24.15
C PHE A 124 4.13 -4.00 -22.97
N LEU A 125 3.16 -4.82 -22.61
CA LEU A 125 3.25 -5.81 -21.54
C LEU A 125 3.43 -7.18 -22.20
N ASP A 126 4.70 -7.62 -22.29
CA ASP A 126 5.03 -8.91 -22.91
C ASP A 126 4.96 -10.05 -21.89
N ASP A 127 4.44 -11.19 -22.35
CA ASP A 127 4.17 -12.36 -21.54
C ASP A 127 3.22 -12.07 -20.35
N TYR A 128 2.22 -11.21 -20.56
CA TYR A 128 1.25 -10.73 -19.55
C TYR A 128 0.56 -11.87 -18.77
N HIS A 129 0.44 -13.06 -19.36
CA HIS A 129 -0.15 -14.23 -18.69
C HIS A 129 0.59 -14.68 -17.43
N PHE A 130 1.87 -14.34 -17.25
CA PHE A 130 2.60 -14.62 -16.02
C PHE A 130 2.20 -13.69 -14.87
N ALA A 131 1.77 -12.48 -15.20
CA ALA A 131 1.33 -11.49 -14.22
C ALA A 131 -0.19 -11.52 -13.96
N GLN A 132 -0.95 -12.45 -14.52
CA GLN A 132 -2.41 -12.50 -14.42
C GLN A 132 -2.89 -13.06 -13.07
N THR A 133 -2.84 -12.27 -12.03
CA THR A 133 -3.55 -12.49 -10.76
C THR A 133 -4.79 -11.59 -10.67
N ASP A 134 -5.68 -11.84 -9.72
CA ASP A 134 -6.88 -11.02 -9.55
C ASP A 134 -6.53 -9.57 -9.20
N GLU A 135 -5.44 -9.37 -8.44
CA GLU A 135 -4.94 -8.06 -8.03
C GLU A 135 -4.33 -7.29 -9.21
N THR A 136 -3.47 -7.93 -10.01
CA THR A 136 -2.83 -7.27 -11.17
C THR A 136 -3.85 -6.97 -12.26
N GLU A 137 -4.81 -7.85 -12.49
CA GLU A 137 -5.94 -7.61 -13.39
C GLU A 137 -6.78 -6.41 -12.93
N ALA A 138 -7.03 -6.28 -11.62
CA ALA A 138 -7.73 -5.12 -11.07
C ALA A 138 -6.92 -3.81 -11.27
N ILE A 139 -5.60 -3.86 -11.16
CA ILE A 139 -4.71 -2.71 -11.44
C ILE A 139 -4.84 -2.29 -12.92
N VAL A 140 -4.69 -3.25 -13.84
CA VAL A 140 -4.81 -2.96 -15.27
C VAL A 140 -6.20 -2.43 -15.62
N ALA A 141 -7.25 -3.04 -15.06
CA ALA A 141 -8.62 -2.56 -15.23
C ALA A 141 -8.82 -1.12 -14.76
N ARG A 142 -8.24 -0.73 -13.62
CA ARG A 142 -8.28 0.65 -13.12
C ARG A 142 -7.58 1.62 -14.05
N LEU A 143 -6.38 1.29 -14.55
CA LEU A 143 -5.66 2.11 -15.52
C LEU A 143 -6.46 2.30 -16.82
N VAL A 144 -7.14 1.25 -17.26
CA VAL A 144 -7.98 1.28 -18.49
C VAL A 144 -9.26 2.09 -18.29
N VAL A 145 -9.88 2.07 -17.09
CA VAL A 145 -11.14 2.77 -16.81
C VAL A 145 -10.90 4.26 -16.51
N ASP A 146 -9.73 4.63 -16.02
CA ASP A 146 -9.39 6.02 -15.66
C ASP A 146 -9.33 6.91 -16.92
N ARG A 147 -10.35 7.73 -17.12
CA ARG A 147 -10.45 8.66 -18.27
C ARG A 147 -9.40 9.76 -18.25
N THR A 148 -8.80 10.05 -17.12
CA THR A 148 -7.71 11.04 -17.04
C THR A 148 -6.43 10.53 -17.70
N LEU A 149 -6.36 9.22 -17.97
CA LEU A 149 -5.25 8.53 -18.63
C LEU A 149 -5.58 8.10 -20.08
N ASP A 150 -6.49 8.75 -20.78
CA ASP A 150 -6.89 8.38 -22.15
C ASP A 150 -5.75 8.45 -23.18
N HIS A 151 -4.68 9.20 -22.88
CA HIS A 151 -3.45 9.25 -23.67
C HIS A 151 -2.54 8.03 -23.45
N VAL A 152 -2.78 7.24 -22.41
CA VAL A 152 -2.03 6.00 -22.12
C VAL A 152 -2.71 4.84 -22.82
N LYS A 153 -1.95 4.08 -23.61
CA LYS A 153 -2.41 2.91 -24.37
C LYS A 153 -1.69 1.68 -23.88
N LEU A 154 -2.41 0.57 -23.74
CA LEU A 154 -1.83 -0.69 -23.29
C LEU A 154 -1.85 -1.71 -24.43
N VAL A 155 -0.72 -2.36 -24.64
CA VAL A 155 -0.57 -3.50 -25.56
C VAL A 155 -0.28 -4.73 -24.70
N LEU A 156 -1.25 -5.62 -24.59
CA LEU A 156 -1.14 -6.85 -23.80
C LEU A 156 -0.76 -8.00 -24.71
N ILE A 157 0.43 -8.54 -24.55
CA ILE A 157 0.94 -9.69 -25.29
C ILE A 157 0.85 -10.90 -24.33
N SER A 158 -0.02 -11.85 -24.63
CA SER A 158 -0.37 -12.91 -23.69
C SER A 158 -0.66 -14.24 -24.38
N ARG A 159 -0.60 -15.34 -23.60
CA ARG A 159 -1.10 -16.66 -24.04
C ARG A 159 -2.58 -16.82 -23.73
N THR A 160 -3.08 -16.11 -22.73
CA THR A 160 -4.47 -16.17 -22.27
C THR A 160 -5.12 -14.79 -22.35
N PRO A 161 -6.44 -14.69 -22.58
CA PRO A 161 -7.11 -13.40 -22.58
C PRO A 161 -7.08 -12.74 -21.19
N PRO A 162 -7.09 -11.39 -21.13
CA PRO A 162 -7.23 -10.68 -19.88
C PRO A 162 -8.57 -11.02 -19.20
N ARG A 163 -8.57 -11.11 -17.86
CA ARG A 163 -9.74 -11.49 -17.06
C ARG A 163 -10.67 -10.31 -16.77
N PHE A 164 -10.17 -9.07 -16.88
CA PHE A 164 -11.05 -7.90 -16.73
C PHE A 164 -12.02 -7.78 -17.92
N PRO A 165 -13.22 -7.20 -17.71
CA PRO A 165 -14.28 -7.16 -18.73
C PRO A 165 -13.91 -6.25 -19.90
N VAL A 166 -13.45 -6.84 -21.01
CA VAL A 166 -13.10 -6.15 -22.27
C VAL A 166 -14.30 -5.81 -23.16
N SER A 167 -15.48 -6.35 -22.87
CA SER A 167 -16.71 -6.13 -23.66
C SER A 167 -17.11 -4.65 -23.74
N ALA A 168 -16.96 -3.90 -22.64
CA ALA A 168 -17.26 -2.47 -22.62
C ALA A 168 -16.29 -1.67 -23.51
N LEU A 169 -15.02 -2.06 -23.59
CA LEU A 169 -14.01 -1.45 -24.47
C LEU A 169 -14.32 -1.77 -25.93
N ARG A 170 -14.76 -3.00 -26.24
CA ARG A 170 -15.17 -3.41 -27.59
C ARG A 170 -16.35 -2.60 -28.09
N LEU A 171 -17.39 -2.41 -27.26
CA LEU A 171 -18.56 -1.61 -27.59
C LEU A 171 -18.23 -0.14 -27.86
N ARG A 172 -17.19 0.40 -27.23
CA ARG A 172 -16.72 1.78 -27.44
C ARG A 172 -15.72 1.93 -28.57
N GLY A 173 -15.34 0.84 -29.23
CA GLY A 173 -14.29 0.85 -30.26
C GLY A 173 -12.88 1.14 -29.72
N GLU A 174 -12.66 0.95 -28.41
CA GLU A 174 -11.42 1.21 -27.68
C GLU A 174 -10.51 -0.03 -27.58
N LEU A 175 -10.97 -1.18 -28.05
CA LEU A 175 -10.24 -2.45 -28.07
C LEU A 175 -9.88 -2.86 -29.48
N LYS A 176 -8.61 -3.23 -29.70
CA LYS A 176 -8.16 -4.00 -30.86
C LYS A 176 -7.69 -5.38 -30.39
N GLN A 177 -8.14 -6.43 -31.05
CA GLN A 177 -7.69 -7.79 -30.77
C GLN A 177 -6.97 -8.37 -31.97
N ILE A 178 -5.82 -8.95 -31.73
CA ILE A 178 -5.04 -9.78 -32.64
C ILE A 178 -5.01 -11.17 -32.02
N ASN A 179 -5.48 -12.16 -32.74
CA ASN A 179 -5.63 -13.54 -32.26
C ASN A 179 -4.80 -14.52 -33.11
N ILE A 180 -4.95 -15.81 -32.84
CA ILE A 180 -4.22 -16.89 -33.54
C ILE A 180 -4.42 -16.82 -35.06
N ALA A 181 -5.64 -16.56 -35.51
CA ALA A 181 -5.93 -16.50 -36.94
C ALA A 181 -5.24 -15.33 -37.66
N ASP A 182 -5.04 -14.22 -36.93
CA ASP A 182 -4.30 -13.06 -37.46
C ASP A 182 -2.78 -13.29 -37.45
N LEU A 183 -2.26 -14.03 -36.45
CA LEU A 183 -0.83 -14.24 -36.22
C LEU A 183 -0.21 -15.33 -37.08
N GLY A 184 -0.97 -16.34 -37.46
CA GLY A 184 -0.47 -17.38 -38.35
C GLY A 184 0.16 -16.77 -39.61
N PHE A 185 1.28 -17.33 -40.04
CA PHE A 185 1.92 -16.91 -41.31
C PHE A 185 1.03 -17.27 -42.50
N SER A 186 0.80 -16.31 -43.36
CA SER A 186 0.22 -16.55 -44.68
C SER A 186 1.16 -17.35 -45.55
N GLU A 187 0.65 -17.87 -46.65
CA GLU A 187 1.47 -18.56 -47.66
C GLU A 187 2.62 -17.67 -48.19
N CYS A 188 2.35 -16.35 -48.34
CA CYS A 188 3.35 -15.38 -48.78
C CYS A 188 4.43 -15.18 -47.72
N GLU A 189 4.07 -14.99 -46.47
CA GLU A 189 5.02 -14.83 -45.35
C GLU A 189 5.81 -16.11 -45.11
N THR A 190 5.19 -17.28 -45.31
CA THR A 190 5.89 -18.58 -45.28
C THR A 190 6.91 -18.64 -46.42
N ALA A 191 6.55 -18.26 -47.63
CA ALA A 191 7.47 -18.22 -48.75
C ALA A 191 8.64 -17.23 -48.49
N GLU A 192 8.36 -16.07 -47.92
CA GLU A 192 9.40 -15.09 -47.51
C GLU A 192 10.35 -15.68 -46.48
N LEU A 193 9.83 -16.43 -45.50
CA LEU A 193 10.67 -17.10 -44.48
C LEU A 193 11.68 -18.08 -45.06
N PHE A 194 11.34 -18.72 -46.19
CA PHE A 194 12.18 -19.71 -46.88
C PHE A 194 12.94 -19.11 -48.07
N ALA A 195 12.78 -17.82 -48.38
CA ALA A 195 13.33 -17.19 -49.59
C ALA A 195 14.84 -17.30 -49.73
N GLU A 196 15.60 -17.26 -48.62
CA GLU A 196 17.05 -17.40 -48.64
C GLU A 196 17.55 -18.87 -48.77
N GLN A 197 16.65 -19.86 -48.66
CA GLN A 197 16.98 -21.28 -48.66
C GLN A 197 16.25 -22.06 -49.76
N THR A 198 16.09 -21.46 -50.90
CA THR A 198 15.32 -21.96 -52.06
C THR A 198 15.81 -23.28 -52.66
N ALA A 199 16.92 -23.85 -52.20
CA ALA A 199 17.39 -25.14 -52.70
C ALA A 199 16.63 -26.32 -52.02
N GLY A 200 15.38 -26.55 -52.36
CA GLY A 200 14.76 -27.82 -51.94
C GLY A 200 13.25 -27.86 -51.79
N LEU A 201 12.52 -26.74 -51.60
CA LEU A 201 11.07 -26.77 -51.43
C LEU A 201 10.35 -26.08 -52.60
N THR A 202 9.39 -26.80 -53.23
CA THR A 202 8.52 -26.22 -54.24
C THR A 202 7.45 -25.32 -53.59
N ARG A 203 6.83 -24.46 -54.39
CA ARG A 203 5.74 -23.59 -53.90
C ARG A 203 4.57 -24.41 -53.34
N GLU A 204 4.24 -25.53 -53.96
CA GLU A 204 3.20 -26.44 -53.51
C GLU A 204 3.55 -27.06 -52.15
N GLN A 205 4.84 -27.39 -51.93
CA GLN A 205 5.30 -27.91 -50.64
C GLN A 205 5.24 -26.85 -49.54
N LEU A 206 5.54 -25.57 -49.82
CA LEU A 206 5.41 -24.48 -48.87
C LEU A 206 3.95 -24.19 -48.51
N VAL A 207 3.04 -24.28 -49.50
CA VAL A 207 1.58 -24.17 -49.23
C VAL A 207 1.10 -25.31 -48.35
N GLU A 208 1.51 -26.55 -48.64
CA GLU A 208 1.18 -27.70 -47.83
C GLU A 208 1.78 -27.62 -46.41
N LEU A 209 3.02 -27.16 -46.27
CA LEU A 209 3.66 -26.92 -45.00
C LEU A 209 2.90 -25.85 -44.19
N ASN A 210 2.52 -24.75 -44.84
CA ASN A 210 1.74 -23.70 -44.18
C ASN A 210 0.38 -24.25 -43.70
N LYS A 211 -0.31 -25.05 -44.50
CA LYS A 211 -1.54 -25.69 -44.09
C LYS A 211 -1.37 -26.63 -42.88
N ARG A 212 -0.32 -27.46 -42.89
CA ARG A 212 -0.06 -28.43 -41.81
C ARG A 212 0.37 -27.75 -40.51
N THR A 213 1.10 -26.65 -40.58
CA THR A 213 1.53 -25.88 -39.41
C THR A 213 0.50 -24.85 -38.99
N GLU A 214 -0.57 -24.65 -39.78
CA GLU A 214 -1.53 -23.56 -39.60
C GLU A 214 -0.82 -22.20 -39.49
N GLY A 215 0.29 -22.06 -40.21
CA GLY A 215 1.14 -20.87 -40.16
C GLY A 215 1.88 -20.65 -38.83
N TRP A 216 2.00 -21.66 -37.98
CA TRP A 216 2.70 -21.56 -36.70
C TRP A 216 4.18 -21.28 -36.90
N VAL A 217 4.59 -20.07 -36.53
CA VAL A 217 5.88 -19.49 -36.89
C VAL A 217 7.06 -20.33 -36.38
N VAL A 218 7.01 -20.84 -35.16
CA VAL A 218 8.10 -21.67 -34.59
C VAL A 218 8.20 -23.01 -35.34
N ALA A 219 7.10 -23.62 -35.69
CA ALA A 219 7.12 -24.84 -36.48
C ALA A 219 7.73 -24.61 -37.87
N LEU A 220 7.37 -23.51 -38.52
CA LEU A 220 7.96 -23.12 -39.80
C LEU A 220 9.47 -22.82 -39.69
N GLN A 221 9.87 -22.11 -38.63
CA GLN A 221 11.30 -21.86 -38.34
C GLN A 221 12.08 -23.16 -38.14
N MET A 222 11.49 -24.12 -37.46
CA MET A 222 12.12 -25.41 -37.23
C MET A 222 12.25 -26.20 -38.50
N VAL A 223 11.20 -26.27 -39.31
CA VAL A 223 11.32 -26.91 -40.65
C VAL A 223 12.39 -26.21 -41.48
N ARG A 224 12.46 -24.88 -41.46
CA ARG A 224 13.50 -24.12 -42.14
C ARG A 224 14.91 -24.55 -41.72
N LEU A 225 15.15 -24.75 -40.43
CA LEU A 225 16.44 -25.23 -39.91
C LEU A 225 16.77 -26.64 -40.42
N LEU A 226 15.80 -27.53 -40.42
CA LEU A 226 15.97 -28.92 -40.90
C LEU A 226 16.26 -28.97 -42.41
N VAL A 227 15.61 -28.13 -43.19
CA VAL A 227 15.84 -28.01 -44.62
C VAL A 227 17.24 -27.46 -44.91
N ALA A 228 17.74 -26.52 -44.12
CA ALA A 228 19.08 -25.96 -44.22
C ALA A 228 20.20 -27.01 -44.03
N GLU A 229 19.93 -28.07 -43.33
CA GLU A 229 20.88 -29.17 -43.10
C GLU A 229 20.94 -30.22 -44.19
N ASN A 230 20.43 -29.93 -45.41
CA ASN A 230 20.44 -30.84 -46.58
C ASN A 230 19.76 -32.18 -46.35
N ARG A 231 18.74 -32.30 -45.51
CA ARG A 231 17.93 -33.49 -45.37
C ARG A 231 16.89 -33.60 -46.49
N ASP A 232 16.46 -34.81 -46.77
CA ASP A 232 15.41 -35.06 -47.77
C ASP A 232 14.12 -34.33 -47.35
N SER A 233 13.89 -33.18 -47.99
CA SER A 233 12.80 -32.28 -47.74
C SER A 233 11.42 -32.94 -47.90
N SER A 234 11.37 -33.94 -48.75
CA SER A 234 10.13 -34.73 -49.05
C SER A 234 9.76 -35.67 -47.92
N ALA A 235 10.74 -36.36 -47.36
CA ALA A 235 10.57 -37.24 -46.21
C ALA A 235 10.23 -36.44 -44.94
N LEU A 236 10.84 -35.28 -44.77
CA LEU A 236 10.60 -34.34 -43.69
C LEU A 236 9.17 -33.80 -43.69
N LEU A 237 8.68 -33.37 -44.84
CA LEU A 237 7.30 -32.88 -44.98
C LEU A 237 6.26 -33.94 -44.79
N SER A 238 6.53 -35.19 -45.17
CA SER A 238 5.63 -36.31 -44.99
C SER A 238 5.48 -36.73 -43.53
N SER A 239 6.53 -36.59 -42.70
CA SER A 239 6.53 -36.93 -41.26
C SER A 239 6.08 -35.75 -40.37
N PHE A 240 6.04 -34.51 -40.91
CA PHE A 240 5.64 -33.30 -40.18
C PHE A 240 4.13 -33.16 -40.13
N GLY A 241 3.50 -33.76 -39.15
CA GLY A 241 2.05 -33.73 -38.99
C GLY A 241 1.63 -34.53 -37.79
N GLY A 242 1.69 -33.96 -36.65
CA GLY A 242 1.31 -34.60 -35.41
C GLY A 242 0.94 -33.63 -34.29
N SER A 243 0.38 -34.17 -33.22
CA SER A 243 -0.02 -33.42 -32.01
C SER A 243 1.16 -32.71 -31.36
N SER A 244 0.87 -31.75 -30.48
CA SER A 244 1.88 -30.95 -29.75
C SER A 244 2.91 -31.81 -28.98
N VAL A 245 2.57 -33.01 -28.60
CA VAL A 245 3.46 -33.98 -27.94
C VAL A 245 4.49 -34.55 -28.92
N GLU A 246 4.06 -34.90 -30.16
CA GLU A 246 4.96 -35.36 -31.21
C GLU A 246 5.92 -34.30 -31.70
N MET A 247 5.46 -33.02 -31.69
CA MET A 247 6.30 -31.88 -31.99
C MET A 247 7.40 -31.67 -30.93
N GLY A 248 7.08 -31.88 -29.66
CA GLY A 248 8.04 -31.82 -28.55
C GLY A 248 9.09 -32.96 -28.69
N THR A 249 8.67 -34.16 -29.04
CA THR A 249 9.55 -35.28 -29.32
C THR A 249 10.40 -35.04 -30.56
N TYR A 250 9.81 -34.46 -31.61
CA TYR A 250 10.51 -34.10 -32.83
C TYR A 250 11.55 -33.01 -32.61
N LEU A 251 11.21 -31.98 -31.81
CA LEU A 251 12.15 -30.96 -31.36
C LEU A 251 13.36 -31.54 -30.64
N SER A 252 13.07 -32.50 -29.76
CA SER A 252 14.09 -33.22 -29.02
C SER A 252 15.03 -33.99 -29.95
N GLU A 253 14.48 -34.79 -30.85
CA GLU A 253 15.24 -35.75 -31.64
C GLU A 253 15.86 -35.13 -32.90
N GLN A 254 15.19 -34.22 -33.55
CA GLN A 254 15.59 -33.76 -34.87
C GLN A 254 16.28 -32.40 -34.87
N VAL A 255 15.97 -31.50 -33.98
CA VAL A 255 16.62 -30.16 -33.90
C VAL A 255 17.80 -30.22 -32.93
N PHE A 256 17.53 -30.69 -31.70
CA PHE A 256 18.55 -30.70 -30.67
C PHE A 256 19.68 -31.66 -30.92
N SER A 257 19.40 -32.88 -31.39
CA SER A 257 20.40 -33.91 -31.68
C SER A 257 21.33 -33.55 -32.83
N ASN A 258 20.95 -32.64 -33.68
CA ASN A 258 21.73 -32.20 -34.82
C ASN A 258 22.68 -31.01 -34.53
N LEU A 259 22.57 -30.44 -33.37
CA LEU A 259 23.50 -29.43 -32.94
C LEU A 259 24.86 -30.05 -32.55
N PRO A 260 25.97 -29.38 -32.75
CA PRO A 260 27.27 -29.82 -32.22
C PRO A 260 27.15 -30.09 -30.71
N ALA A 261 27.81 -31.12 -30.23
CA ALA A 261 27.75 -31.52 -28.81
C ALA A 261 28.06 -30.39 -27.84
N GLU A 262 28.98 -29.51 -28.23
CA GLU A 262 29.36 -28.31 -27.49
C GLU A 262 28.19 -27.33 -27.35
N ILE A 263 27.39 -27.14 -28.41
CA ILE A 263 26.21 -26.27 -28.41
C ILE A 263 25.08 -26.89 -27.59
N GLN A 264 24.88 -28.22 -27.74
CA GLN A 264 23.88 -28.94 -26.92
C GLN A 264 24.22 -28.83 -25.45
N ASP A 265 25.44 -29.07 -25.05
CA ASP A 265 25.90 -29.01 -23.66
C ASP A 265 25.75 -27.58 -23.10
N PHE A 266 26.13 -26.57 -23.90
CA PHE A 266 25.91 -25.16 -23.55
C PHE A 266 24.45 -24.85 -23.30
N LEU A 267 23.55 -25.18 -24.22
CA LEU A 267 22.13 -24.88 -24.12
C LEU A 267 21.49 -25.54 -22.88
N ILE A 268 21.83 -26.81 -22.61
CA ILE A 268 21.33 -27.54 -21.45
C ILE A 268 21.85 -26.93 -20.16
N LYS A 269 23.15 -26.68 -20.04
CA LYS A 269 23.77 -26.13 -18.84
C LYS A 269 23.25 -24.74 -18.50
N THR A 270 22.89 -23.97 -19.53
CA THR A 270 22.42 -22.59 -19.35
C THR A 270 20.90 -22.44 -19.27
N SER A 271 20.14 -23.50 -19.54
CA SER A 271 18.67 -23.51 -19.47
C SER A 271 18.05 -23.12 -18.12
N PRO A 272 18.70 -23.34 -16.95
CA PRO A 272 18.18 -22.90 -15.66
C PRO A 272 18.08 -21.40 -15.49
N PHE A 273 18.89 -20.65 -16.25
CA PHE A 273 18.95 -19.20 -16.09
C PHE A 273 17.90 -18.51 -16.95
N PRO A 274 17.14 -17.51 -16.39
CA PRO A 274 16.14 -16.76 -17.17
C PRO A 274 16.76 -16.03 -18.36
N ALA A 275 17.98 -15.54 -18.19
CA ALA A 275 18.81 -14.96 -19.22
C ALA A 275 20.29 -15.17 -18.87
N VAL A 276 21.14 -15.25 -19.86
CA VAL A 276 22.58 -15.45 -19.69
C VAL A 276 23.36 -14.33 -20.34
N CYS A 277 24.47 -13.96 -19.72
CA CYS A 277 25.45 -13.04 -20.32
C CYS A 277 26.86 -13.62 -20.17
N ARG A 278 27.80 -13.06 -20.92
CA ARG A 278 29.19 -13.54 -20.93
C ARG A 278 29.79 -13.64 -19.52
N SER A 279 29.69 -12.61 -18.71
CA SER A 279 30.31 -12.58 -17.37
C SER A 279 29.69 -13.56 -16.38
N LEU A 280 28.37 -13.80 -16.46
CA LEU A 280 27.70 -14.85 -15.70
C LEU A 280 28.25 -16.24 -16.06
N LEU A 281 28.34 -16.52 -17.36
CA LEU A 281 28.77 -17.82 -17.86
C LEU A 281 30.25 -18.10 -17.55
N GLU A 282 31.14 -17.10 -17.70
CA GLU A 282 32.55 -17.21 -17.32
C GLU A 282 32.71 -17.53 -15.83
N THR A 283 31.88 -16.94 -14.97
CA THR A 283 31.91 -17.20 -13.52
C THR A 283 31.37 -18.58 -13.17
N VAL A 284 30.23 -18.98 -13.75
CA VAL A 284 29.57 -20.25 -13.41
C VAL A 284 30.32 -21.43 -13.97
N PHE A 285 30.75 -21.36 -15.24
CA PHE A 285 31.31 -22.50 -15.95
C PHE A 285 32.86 -22.43 -16.09
N GLN A 286 33.48 -21.32 -15.69
CA GLN A 286 34.94 -21.12 -15.79
C GLN A 286 35.50 -21.36 -17.19
N SER A 287 34.71 -21.11 -18.25
CA SER A 287 35.06 -21.30 -19.65
C SER A 287 35.30 -19.94 -20.30
N GLU A 288 36.40 -19.83 -21.04
CA GLU A 288 36.83 -18.57 -21.66
C GLU A 288 36.13 -18.28 -23.01
N ASP A 289 35.47 -19.27 -23.65
CA ASP A 289 35.01 -19.17 -25.05
C ASP A 289 33.52 -18.94 -25.28
N PHE A 290 32.80 -18.42 -24.30
CA PHE A 290 31.36 -18.16 -24.44
C PHE A 290 30.99 -17.12 -25.49
N ALA A 291 31.88 -16.19 -25.80
CA ALA A 291 31.64 -15.22 -26.84
C ALA A 291 31.53 -15.89 -28.21
N SER A 292 32.38 -16.88 -28.48
CA SER A 292 32.34 -17.67 -29.71
C SER A 292 31.10 -18.56 -29.78
N VAL A 293 30.76 -19.19 -28.68
CA VAL A 293 29.54 -20.04 -28.59
C VAL A 293 28.28 -19.18 -28.83
N ILE A 294 28.15 -18.01 -28.21
CA ILE A 294 27.01 -17.12 -28.43
C ILE A 294 26.94 -16.64 -29.87
N GLY A 295 28.09 -16.34 -30.49
CA GLY A 295 28.16 -15.99 -31.89
C GLY A 295 27.68 -17.11 -32.82
N ARG A 296 28.06 -18.35 -32.50
CA ARG A 296 27.65 -19.56 -33.25
C ARG A 296 26.18 -19.91 -33.03
N LEU A 297 25.58 -19.58 -31.86
CA LEU A 297 24.13 -19.76 -31.66
C LEU A 297 23.31 -18.98 -32.70
N ASN A 298 23.77 -17.82 -33.13
CA ASN A 298 23.11 -17.06 -34.20
C ASN A 298 23.17 -17.77 -35.56
N GLU A 299 24.20 -18.57 -35.81
CA GLU A 299 24.31 -19.36 -37.03
C GLU A 299 23.26 -20.47 -37.12
N TYR A 300 22.87 -21.02 -36.00
CA TYR A 300 21.86 -22.10 -35.92
C TYR A 300 20.40 -21.54 -35.86
N ALA A 301 20.20 -20.23 -35.91
CA ALA A 301 18.89 -19.56 -35.89
C ALA A 301 17.93 -20.13 -34.83
N LEU A 302 18.47 -20.45 -33.67
CA LEU A 302 17.72 -21.02 -32.54
C LEU A 302 16.69 -19.99 -32.02
N PRO A 303 15.61 -20.43 -31.36
CA PRO A 303 14.62 -19.54 -30.78
C PRO A 303 15.16 -18.87 -29.50
N ILE A 304 16.13 -17.97 -29.70
CA ILE A 304 16.77 -17.15 -28.67
C ILE A 304 16.53 -15.68 -28.98
N ALA A 305 16.40 -14.89 -27.94
CA ALA A 305 16.34 -13.43 -28.05
C ALA A 305 17.62 -12.83 -27.47
N ILE A 306 18.32 -12.02 -28.29
CA ILE A 306 19.46 -11.23 -27.82
C ILE A 306 18.92 -9.92 -27.31
N LEU A 307 19.01 -9.70 -26.01
CA LEU A 307 18.60 -8.45 -25.36
C LEU A 307 19.76 -7.45 -25.52
N GLY A 308 19.47 -6.30 -26.12
CA GLY A 308 20.46 -5.23 -26.27
C GLY A 308 20.98 -4.74 -24.93
N GLY A 309 22.22 -4.31 -24.87
CA GLY A 309 22.85 -3.75 -23.69
C GLY A 309 24.36 -4.06 -23.61
N LYS A 310 25.06 -3.41 -22.67
CA LYS A 310 26.51 -3.46 -22.48
C LYS A 310 27.08 -4.89 -22.32
N PHE A 311 26.22 -5.88 -22.00
CA PHE A 311 26.62 -7.25 -21.65
C PHE A 311 26.13 -8.33 -22.62
N GLY A 312 25.34 -8.00 -23.66
CA GLY A 312 24.87 -9.01 -24.63
C GLY A 312 24.07 -10.14 -23.96
N TRP A 313 22.97 -9.82 -23.28
CA TRP A 313 22.12 -10.83 -22.65
C TRP A 313 21.41 -11.69 -23.70
N VAL A 314 21.39 -13.00 -23.49
CA VAL A 314 20.69 -13.99 -24.32
C VAL A 314 19.59 -14.63 -23.50
N ARG A 315 18.37 -14.62 -24.02
CA ARG A 315 17.19 -15.28 -23.44
C ARG A 315 16.70 -16.36 -24.38
N TYR A 316 16.39 -17.53 -23.84
CA TYR A 316 15.75 -18.61 -24.59
C TYR A 316 14.25 -18.37 -24.71
N HIS A 317 13.68 -18.80 -25.86
CA HIS A 317 12.22 -18.84 -26.00
C HIS A 317 11.63 -19.82 -24.94
N PRO A 318 10.53 -19.48 -24.24
CA PRO A 318 10.02 -20.30 -23.13
C PRO A 318 9.84 -21.78 -23.48
N VAL A 319 9.20 -22.09 -24.60
CA VAL A 319 8.96 -23.49 -25.01
C VAL A 319 10.26 -24.27 -25.25
N PHE A 320 11.24 -23.60 -25.87
CA PHE A 320 12.54 -24.23 -26.09
C PHE A 320 13.32 -24.35 -24.78
N ASN A 321 13.21 -23.39 -23.90
CA ASN A 321 13.84 -23.44 -22.57
C ASN A 321 13.24 -24.55 -21.70
N ASP A 322 11.92 -24.73 -21.74
CA ASP A 322 11.26 -25.83 -21.01
C ASP A 322 11.73 -27.20 -21.50
N PHE A 323 11.84 -27.38 -22.82
CA PHE A 323 12.46 -28.58 -23.40
C PHE A 323 13.90 -28.78 -22.91
N LEU A 324 14.71 -27.73 -22.92
CA LEU A 324 16.12 -27.81 -22.46
C LEU A 324 16.22 -28.11 -20.96
N LYS A 325 15.32 -27.60 -20.12
CA LYS A 325 15.25 -27.94 -18.69
C LYS A 325 14.89 -29.41 -18.45
N ASP A 326 13.93 -29.95 -19.21
CA ASP A 326 13.57 -31.35 -19.14
C ASP A 326 14.75 -32.23 -19.54
N GLU A 327 15.47 -31.86 -20.58
CA GLU A 327 16.68 -32.55 -21.02
C GLU A 327 17.82 -32.47 -20.00
N ALA A 328 18.00 -31.27 -19.39
CA ALA A 328 18.96 -31.06 -18.30
C ALA A 328 18.65 -31.97 -17.09
N SER A 329 17.37 -32.05 -16.72
CA SER A 329 16.90 -32.93 -15.65
C SER A 329 17.16 -34.40 -15.96
N ARG A 330 16.87 -34.84 -17.19
CA ARG A 330 17.12 -36.22 -17.63
C ARG A 330 18.59 -36.59 -17.63
N ARG A 331 19.49 -35.65 -17.93
CA ARG A 331 20.96 -35.85 -17.94
C ARG A 331 21.61 -35.60 -16.59
N GLY A 332 20.87 -35.19 -15.57
CA GLY A 332 21.40 -34.86 -14.24
C GLY A 332 22.39 -33.68 -14.24
N LEU A 333 22.30 -32.79 -15.23
CA LEU A 333 23.22 -31.65 -15.42
C LEU A 333 22.80 -30.39 -14.66
N LEU A 334 21.58 -30.36 -14.14
CA LEU A 334 21.10 -29.33 -13.20
C LEU A 334 21.73 -29.60 -11.84
N THR A 335 22.96 -29.15 -11.64
CA THR A 335 23.63 -29.35 -10.36
C THR A 335 23.48 -28.12 -9.48
N ALA A 336 23.12 -28.33 -8.23
CA ALA A 336 23.05 -27.28 -7.20
C ALA A 336 24.28 -26.36 -7.20
N PRO A 337 25.54 -26.84 -7.36
CA PRO A 337 26.71 -25.97 -7.40
C PRO A 337 26.73 -24.91 -8.51
N LEU A 338 26.11 -25.16 -9.65
CA LEU A 338 26.03 -24.15 -10.74
C LEU A 338 25.07 -23.01 -10.36
N LEU A 339 23.92 -23.35 -9.77
CA LEU A 339 22.94 -22.38 -9.28
C LEU A 339 23.51 -21.56 -8.11
N GLU A 340 24.27 -22.16 -7.22
CA GLU A 340 24.96 -21.46 -6.12
C GLU A 340 26.00 -20.46 -6.65
N LYS A 341 26.81 -20.85 -7.64
CA LYS A 341 27.75 -19.92 -8.29
C LYS A 341 27.03 -18.75 -8.95
N ALA A 342 25.88 -19.01 -9.59
CA ALA A 342 25.06 -17.97 -10.18
C ALA A 342 24.48 -17.04 -9.09
N ALA A 343 24.02 -17.59 -7.97
CA ALA A 343 23.53 -16.80 -6.84
C ALA A 343 24.60 -15.82 -6.33
N HIS A 344 25.84 -16.28 -6.16
CA HIS A 344 26.96 -15.42 -5.78
C HIS A 344 27.31 -14.37 -6.83
N TRP A 345 27.22 -14.73 -8.11
CA TRP A 345 27.47 -13.75 -9.19
C TRP A 345 26.40 -12.65 -9.16
N PHE A 346 25.12 -13.00 -9.07
CA PHE A 346 24.03 -12.01 -8.97
C PHE A 346 24.17 -11.13 -7.71
N GLN A 347 24.56 -11.71 -6.59
CA GLN A 347 24.89 -10.98 -5.37
C GLN A 347 25.98 -9.93 -5.61
N ALA A 348 27.06 -10.32 -6.29
CA ALA A 348 28.17 -9.42 -6.61
C ALA A 348 27.77 -8.29 -7.59
N GLN A 349 26.73 -8.51 -8.43
CA GLN A 349 26.16 -7.49 -9.31
C GLN A 349 25.12 -6.61 -8.60
N GLY A 350 24.76 -6.88 -7.33
CA GLY A 350 23.75 -6.17 -6.57
C GLY A 350 22.30 -6.57 -6.91
N ASP A 351 22.10 -7.61 -7.72
CA ASP A 351 20.75 -8.17 -8.01
C ASP A 351 20.43 -9.25 -6.99
N LEU A 352 19.97 -8.80 -5.82
CA LEU A 352 19.69 -9.68 -4.69
C LEU A 352 18.48 -10.58 -4.95
N ASP A 353 17.48 -10.12 -5.68
CA ASP A 353 16.31 -10.94 -6.02
C ASP A 353 16.70 -12.15 -6.87
N ALA A 354 17.52 -11.93 -7.90
CA ALA A 354 18.05 -13.03 -8.69
C ALA A 354 18.96 -13.94 -7.86
N ALA A 355 19.79 -13.37 -6.99
CA ALA A 355 20.70 -14.13 -6.13
C ALA A 355 19.92 -15.08 -5.19
N VAL A 356 18.95 -14.57 -4.45
CA VAL A 356 18.10 -15.36 -3.54
C VAL A 356 17.33 -16.43 -4.29
N ARG A 357 16.75 -16.10 -5.45
CA ARG A 357 16.04 -17.06 -6.30
C ARG A 357 16.93 -18.23 -6.72
N HIS A 358 18.13 -17.98 -7.23
CA HIS A 358 19.04 -19.03 -7.66
C HIS A 358 19.53 -19.89 -6.47
N ALA A 359 19.74 -19.27 -5.31
CA ALA A 359 20.05 -20.00 -4.08
C ALA A 359 18.91 -20.92 -3.66
N LEU A 360 17.65 -20.47 -3.71
CA LEU A 360 16.48 -21.31 -3.43
C LEU A 360 16.29 -22.42 -4.47
N MET A 361 16.51 -22.15 -5.76
CA MET A 361 16.45 -23.14 -6.83
C MET A 361 17.52 -24.21 -6.70
N SER A 362 18.67 -23.92 -6.09
CA SER A 362 19.70 -24.93 -5.80
C SER A 362 19.30 -25.87 -4.65
N GLY A 363 18.19 -25.59 -3.96
CA GLY A 363 17.78 -26.28 -2.74
C GLY A 363 18.51 -25.78 -1.49
N ASN A 364 19.39 -24.79 -1.60
CA ASN A 364 20.16 -24.25 -0.49
C ASN A 364 19.52 -22.98 0.09
N ALA A 365 18.47 -23.17 0.89
CA ALA A 365 17.77 -22.08 1.55
C ALA A 365 18.68 -21.32 2.54
N ASN A 366 19.67 -21.97 3.12
CA ASN A 366 20.66 -21.29 3.98
C ASN A 366 21.54 -20.32 3.20
N LEU A 367 21.90 -20.62 1.94
CA LEU A 367 22.61 -19.69 1.08
C LEU A 367 21.74 -18.45 0.75
N ALA A 368 20.44 -18.66 0.53
CA ALA A 368 19.52 -17.55 0.31
C ALA A 368 19.48 -16.60 1.53
N ALA A 369 19.42 -17.17 2.74
CA ALA A 369 19.46 -16.39 3.98
C ALA A 369 20.83 -15.70 4.18
N ASP A 370 21.92 -16.36 3.84
CA ASP A 370 23.28 -15.80 3.93
C ASP A 370 23.46 -14.58 3.00
N ILE A 371 22.94 -14.67 1.77
CA ILE A 371 22.94 -13.56 0.81
C ILE A 371 22.25 -12.32 1.40
N VAL A 372 21.08 -12.48 2.01
CA VAL A 372 20.34 -11.39 2.65
C VAL A 372 21.10 -10.87 3.88
N GLU A 373 21.63 -11.77 4.70
CA GLU A 373 22.46 -11.45 5.89
C GLU A 373 23.65 -10.55 5.52
N MET A 374 24.45 -11.00 4.56
CA MET A 374 25.64 -10.27 4.09
C MET A 374 25.33 -8.96 3.39
N SER A 375 24.11 -8.81 2.87
CA SER A 375 23.64 -7.60 2.20
C SER A 375 23.02 -6.57 3.14
N GLY A 376 23.02 -6.82 4.46
CA GLY A 376 22.53 -5.90 5.49
C GLY A 376 21.27 -6.34 6.21
N GLY A 377 20.71 -7.51 5.88
CA GLY A 377 19.57 -8.13 6.59
C GLY A 377 18.36 -7.20 6.67
N TRP A 378 17.77 -7.03 7.86
CA TRP A 378 16.55 -6.26 8.12
C TRP A 378 16.55 -4.83 7.57
N ARG A 379 17.72 -4.20 7.48
CA ARG A 379 17.85 -2.83 6.95
C ARG A 379 17.37 -2.72 5.51
N ARG A 380 17.47 -3.83 4.76
CA ARG A 380 17.02 -3.91 3.36
C ARG A 380 15.52 -3.65 3.20
N VAL A 381 14.73 -3.88 4.24
CA VAL A 381 13.30 -3.54 4.25
C VAL A 381 13.06 -2.03 4.03
N TYR A 382 14.03 -1.18 4.40
CA TYR A 382 13.91 0.28 4.39
C TYR A 382 14.80 0.98 3.37
N VAL A 383 15.81 0.30 2.82
CA VAL A 383 16.82 0.90 1.90
C VAL A 383 16.34 0.91 0.47
N SER A 384 15.45 0.01 0.07
CA SER A 384 15.21 -0.22 -1.35
C SER A 384 13.81 0.13 -1.79
N SER A 385 13.79 0.90 -2.86
CA SER A 385 12.63 1.24 -3.69
C SER A 385 12.04 0.07 -4.47
N ARG A 386 12.70 -1.07 -4.52
CA ARG A 386 12.42 -2.14 -5.50
C ARG A 386 11.81 -3.42 -4.92
N GLY A 387 11.16 -3.36 -3.73
CA GLY A 387 10.47 -4.54 -3.20
C GLY A 387 11.36 -5.57 -2.54
N GLU A 388 12.35 -5.15 -1.80
CA GLU A 388 13.17 -6.09 -1.04
C GLU A 388 12.41 -6.77 0.11
N THR A 389 11.17 -6.36 0.40
CA THR A 389 10.20 -7.21 1.12
C THR A 389 9.95 -8.54 0.41
N ASN A 390 10.09 -8.61 -0.92
CA ASN A 390 9.97 -9.85 -1.68
C ASN A 390 11.09 -10.84 -1.35
N LEU A 391 12.30 -10.36 -1.05
CA LEU A 391 13.38 -11.22 -0.58
C LEU A 391 12.98 -11.95 0.70
N PHE A 392 12.40 -11.22 1.65
CA PHE A 392 11.93 -11.79 2.91
C PHE A 392 10.72 -12.69 2.73
N ASN A 393 9.81 -12.39 1.81
CA ASN A 393 8.68 -13.26 1.47
C ASN A 393 9.15 -14.57 0.83
N ALA A 394 10.16 -14.53 -0.05
CA ALA A 394 10.77 -15.71 -0.62
C ALA A 394 11.46 -16.57 0.47
N ILE A 395 12.14 -15.95 1.42
CA ILE A 395 12.73 -16.63 2.58
C ILE A 395 11.64 -17.21 3.48
N LEU A 396 10.56 -16.46 3.79
CA LEU A 396 9.44 -16.92 4.60
C LEU A 396 8.79 -18.19 4.01
N SER A 397 8.65 -18.24 2.69
CA SER A 397 8.09 -19.41 1.99
C SER A 397 8.97 -20.66 2.13
N ASN A 398 10.24 -20.52 2.50
CA ASN A 398 11.22 -21.59 2.66
C ASN A 398 11.80 -21.67 4.09
N VAL A 399 11.21 -20.97 5.04
CA VAL A 399 11.77 -20.77 6.39
C VAL A 399 12.04 -22.06 7.15
N ALA A 400 11.22 -23.10 6.92
CA ALA A 400 11.40 -24.41 7.56
C ALA A 400 12.71 -25.13 7.16
N LEU A 401 13.36 -24.70 6.08
CA LEU A 401 14.63 -25.25 5.57
C LEU A 401 15.85 -24.43 6.02
N ILE A 402 15.64 -23.33 6.77
CA ILE A 402 16.68 -22.37 7.14
C ILE A 402 17.02 -22.49 8.63
N ASP A 403 18.30 -22.57 8.93
CA ASP A 403 18.81 -22.42 10.30
C ASP A 403 18.89 -20.92 10.66
N LEU A 404 17.76 -20.35 11.08
CA LEU A 404 17.61 -18.94 11.38
C LEU A 404 18.58 -18.42 12.43
N ALA A 405 19.05 -19.27 13.34
CA ALA A 405 20.01 -18.89 14.38
C ALA A 405 21.38 -18.48 13.80
N ARG A 406 21.69 -18.89 12.57
CA ARG A 406 22.92 -18.51 11.85
C ARG A 406 22.83 -17.17 11.14
N PHE A 407 21.61 -16.65 10.92
CA PHE A 407 21.35 -15.45 10.11
C PHE A 407 20.54 -14.43 10.91
N PRO A 408 21.14 -13.83 11.95
CA PRO A 408 20.43 -12.98 12.90
C PRO A 408 19.84 -11.71 12.26
N LEU A 409 20.54 -11.03 11.34
CA LEU A 409 20.01 -9.83 10.67
C LEU A 409 18.86 -10.16 9.71
N THR A 410 18.94 -11.31 9.04
CA THR A 410 17.85 -11.81 8.18
C THR A 410 16.64 -12.17 9.04
N THR A 411 16.86 -12.81 10.19
CA THR A 411 15.79 -13.16 11.14
C THR A 411 15.10 -11.92 11.69
N LEU A 412 15.85 -10.85 12.01
CA LEU A 412 15.26 -9.54 12.34
C LEU A 412 14.41 -8.98 11.19
N GLY A 413 14.86 -9.16 9.95
CA GLY A 413 14.08 -8.76 8.77
C GLY A 413 12.77 -9.52 8.64
N LEU A 414 12.75 -10.82 8.93
CA LEU A 414 11.53 -11.63 8.97
C LEU A 414 10.56 -11.13 10.06
N ALA A 415 11.09 -10.76 11.24
CA ALA A 415 10.27 -10.17 12.30
C ALA A 415 9.62 -8.86 11.84
N VAL A 416 10.39 -7.95 11.24
CA VAL A 416 9.89 -6.66 10.73
C VAL A 416 8.81 -6.86 9.67
N VAL A 417 9.05 -7.73 8.66
CA VAL A 417 8.08 -7.97 7.58
C VAL A 417 6.80 -8.61 8.11
N SER A 418 6.92 -9.56 9.05
CA SER A 418 5.76 -10.20 9.69
C SER A 418 4.94 -9.19 10.52
N ALA A 419 5.60 -8.30 11.27
CA ALA A 419 4.92 -7.25 12.04
C ALA A 419 4.17 -6.27 11.14
N LYS A 420 4.79 -5.81 10.04
CA LYS A 420 4.16 -4.97 9.02
C LYS A 420 2.93 -5.63 8.39
N ALA A 421 2.95 -6.95 8.23
CA ALA A 421 1.82 -7.74 7.74
C ALA A 421 0.75 -8.01 8.82
N GLY A 422 0.95 -7.54 10.06
CA GLY A 422 0.04 -7.78 11.19
C GLY A 422 0.10 -9.20 11.76
N GLN A 423 1.13 -9.98 11.42
CA GLN A 423 1.34 -11.35 11.91
C GLN A 423 2.18 -11.32 13.20
N LEU A 424 1.57 -10.84 14.29
CA LEU A 424 2.28 -10.53 15.53
C LEU A 424 2.95 -11.76 16.17
N ASP A 425 2.27 -12.92 16.17
CA ASP A 425 2.83 -14.16 16.74
C ASP A 425 4.08 -14.62 15.99
N ALA A 426 4.06 -14.52 14.65
CA ALA A 426 5.22 -14.86 13.82
C ALA A 426 6.36 -13.86 14.05
N ALA A 427 6.07 -12.57 14.14
CA ALA A 427 7.06 -11.54 14.41
C ALA A 427 7.74 -11.75 15.77
N ASN A 428 6.97 -12.05 16.83
CA ASN A 428 7.49 -12.38 18.15
C ASN A 428 8.38 -13.62 18.11
N HIS A 429 7.94 -14.67 17.41
CA HIS A 429 8.73 -15.89 17.26
C HIS A 429 10.11 -15.61 16.63
N TYR A 430 10.17 -14.80 15.57
CA TYR A 430 11.44 -14.43 14.94
C TYR A 430 12.28 -13.52 15.83
N MET A 431 11.67 -12.62 16.60
CA MET A 431 12.39 -11.82 17.59
C MET A 431 13.04 -12.69 18.66
N GLU A 432 12.33 -13.69 19.21
CA GLU A 432 12.89 -14.62 20.18
C GLU A 432 14.10 -15.41 19.63
N ILE A 433 14.03 -15.85 18.35
CA ILE A 433 15.16 -16.53 17.71
C ILE A 433 16.37 -15.59 17.60
N ALA A 434 16.13 -14.35 17.14
CA ALA A 434 17.17 -13.34 17.01
C ALA A 434 17.80 -13.00 18.36
N GLU A 435 17.02 -12.86 19.41
CA GLU A 435 17.50 -12.59 20.78
C GLU A 435 18.37 -13.73 21.35
N ARG A 436 17.97 -14.98 21.13
CA ARG A 436 18.78 -16.15 21.52
C ARG A 436 20.12 -16.20 20.76
N GLY A 437 20.13 -15.76 19.52
CA GLY A 437 21.34 -15.61 18.72
C GLY A 437 22.27 -14.51 19.23
N ALA A 438 21.73 -13.45 19.83
CA ALA A 438 22.48 -12.30 20.35
C ALA A 438 23.49 -12.66 21.46
N SER A 439 23.24 -13.70 22.25
CA SER A 439 24.16 -14.15 23.30
C SER A 439 25.51 -14.67 22.78
N ARG A 440 25.67 -14.82 21.46
CA ARG A 440 26.90 -15.29 20.80
C ARG A 440 27.53 -14.25 19.86
N SER A 441 26.99 -13.02 19.79
CA SER A 441 27.23 -12.09 18.70
C SER A 441 28.00 -10.84 19.13
N LEU A 442 28.65 -10.20 18.15
CA LEU A 442 29.38 -8.95 18.26
C LEU A 442 28.50 -7.79 18.76
N GLU A 443 29.08 -6.82 19.43
CA GLU A 443 28.45 -5.60 19.95
C GLU A 443 27.55 -4.88 18.93
N ARG A 444 27.97 -4.89 17.66
CA ARG A 444 27.18 -4.30 16.57
C ARG A 444 25.80 -4.93 16.36
N TYR A 445 25.65 -6.24 16.55
CA TYR A 445 24.35 -6.91 16.45
C TYR A 445 23.38 -6.50 17.57
N LEU A 446 23.89 -6.22 18.76
CA LEU A 446 23.07 -5.72 19.86
C LEU A 446 22.45 -4.35 19.53
N CYS A 447 23.19 -3.52 18.78
CA CYS A 447 22.68 -2.24 18.29
C CYS A 447 21.51 -2.45 17.31
N ASP A 448 21.63 -3.37 16.36
CA ASP A 448 20.55 -3.73 15.43
C ASP A 448 19.30 -4.24 16.16
N LEU A 449 19.51 -5.12 17.12
CA LEU A 449 18.44 -5.69 17.94
C LEU A 449 17.67 -4.61 18.70
N ARG A 450 18.35 -3.59 19.26
CA ARG A 450 17.67 -2.48 19.96
C ARG A 450 16.81 -1.65 19.00
N VAL A 451 17.33 -1.32 17.81
CA VAL A 451 16.52 -0.57 16.81
C VAL A 451 15.30 -1.38 16.39
N VAL A 452 15.47 -2.68 16.09
CA VAL A 452 14.34 -3.52 15.65
C VAL A 452 13.36 -3.73 16.80
N ARG A 453 13.81 -3.91 18.05
CA ARG A 453 12.92 -3.98 19.22
C ARG A 453 12.10 -2.70 19.37
N ALA A 454 12.71 -1.53 19.20
CA ALA A 454 11.99 -0.27 19.20
C ALA A 454 10.97 -0.15 18.06
N LEU A 455 11.31 -0.67 16.86
CA LEU A 455 10.35 -0.78 15.74
C LEU A 455 9.20 -1.74 16.06
N MET A 456 9.46 -2.86 16.70
CA MET A 456 8.42 -3.79 17.14
C MET A 456 7.46 -3.11 18.11
N GLY A 457 7.95 -2.31 19.07
CA GLY A 457 7.11 -1.53 19.96
C GLY A 457 6.10 -0.62 19.26
N LEU A 458 6.47 -0.05 18.09
CA LEU A 458 5.53 0.72 17.26
C LEU A 458 4.38 -0.15 16.70
N TYR A 459 4.69 -1.36 16.22
CA TYR A 459 3.71 -2.26 15.59
C TYR A 459 2.88 -3.06 16.61
N PHE A 460 3.46 -3.38 17.76
CA PHE A 460 2.79 -4.11 18.86
C PHE A 460 2.07 -3.20 19.85
N ASP A 461 2.19 -1.89 19.68
CA ASP A 461 1.64 -0.92 20.63
C ASP A 461 2.24 -1.05 22.04
N GLU A 462 3.55 -1.36 22.10
CA GLU A 462 4.30 -1.56 23.34
C GLU A 462 5.28 -0.42 23.59
N GLN A 463 5.48 -0.10 24.87
CA GLN A 463 6.49 0.88 25.26
C GLN A 463 7.87 0.24 25.37
N VAL A 464 8.84 0.84 24.69
CA VAL A 464 10.25 0.47 24.84
C VAL A 464 10.75 0.85 26.24
N SER A 465 11.58 0.00 26.88
CA SER A 465 12.13 0.26 28.21
C SER A 465 13.02 1.52 28.23
N SER A 466 13.14 2.17 29.39
CA SER A 466 14.06 3.32 29.53
C SER A 466 15.52 2.91 29.32
N GLU A 467 15.89 1.70 29.70
CA GLU A 467 17.22 1.15 29.52
C GLU A 467 17.57 0.96 28.05
N ASP A 468 16.63 0.40 27.27
CA ASP A 468 16.81 0.23 25.83
C ASP A 468 16.92 1.57 25.08
N LEU A 469 16.16 2.59 25.50
CA LEU A 469 16.27 3.93 24.90
C LEU A 469 17.62 4.60 25.19
N VAL A 470 18.11 4.52 26.42
CA VAL A 470 19.45 5.01 26.78
C VAL A 470 20.53 4.23 26.03
N GLY A 471 20.35 2.90 25.91
CA GLY A 471 21.22 2.06 25.10
C GLY A 471 21.24 2.50 23.63
N LEU A 472 20.06 2.77 23.04
CA LEU A 472 19.93 3.23 21.67
C LEU A 472 20.58 4.61 21.46
N GLU A 473 20.43 5.54 22.39
CA GLU A 473 21.13 6.83 22.35
C GLU A 473 22.67 6.67 22.36
N SER A 474 23.16 5.79 23.22
CA SER A 474 24.60 5.49 23.31
C SER A 474 25.13 4.88 22.02
N ASP A 475 24.36 3.93 21.42
CA ASP A 475 24.73 3.30 20.15
C ASP A 475 24.80 4.31 19.00
N LEU A 476 23.84 5.25 18.94
CA LEU A 476 23.80 6.31 17.92
C LEU A 476 24.86 7.38 18.11
N ALA A 477 25.34 7.58 19.33
CA ALA A 477 26.48 8.47 19.64
C ALA A 477 27.81 7.85 19.22
N ASN A 478 27.91 6.53 19.08
CA ASN A 478 29.14 5.82 18.72
C ASN A 478 29.50 6.06 17.24
N PRO A 479 30.67 6.65 16.90
CA PRO A 479 31.10 6.87 15.54
C PRO A 479 31.23 5.59 14.68
N ALA A 480 31.44 4.43 15.33
CA ALA A 480 31.51 3.15 14.64
C ALA A 480 30.17 2.76 13.97
N ASN A 481 29.04 3.29 14.45
CA ASN A 481 27.71 3.08 13.92
C ASN A 481 27.32 4.20 12.92
N SER A 482 28.16 4.42 11.90
CA SER A 482 28.06 5.56 10.96
C SER A 482 27.12 5.31 9.79
N GLU A 483 26.54 4.12 9.64
CA GLU A 483 25.63 3.82 8.55
C GLU A 483 24.36 4.70 8.64
N LEU A 484 24.09 5.45 7.58
CA LEU A 484 23.07 6.51 7.60
C LEU A 484 21.65 5.97 7.84
N VAL A 485 21.27 4.87 7.19
CA VAL A 485 19.91 4.30 7.32
C VAL A 485 19.68 3.76 8.73
N TYR A 486 20.64 3.05 9.29
CA TYR A 486 20.59 2.59 10.69
C TYR A 486 20.41 3.78 11.65
N ARG A 487 21.22 4.84 11.48
CA ARG A 487 21.13 6.04 12.31
C ARG A 487 19.79 6.75 12.16
N ALA A 488 19.30 6.89 10.93
CA ALA A 488 18.02 7.53 10.65
C ALA A 488 16.86 6.79 11.32
N LEU A 489 16.82 5.46 11.21
CA LEU A 489 15.79 4.62 11.85
C LEU A 489 15.90 4.65 13.38
N GLY A 490 17.10 4.57 13.93
CA GLY A 490 17.31 4.68 15.38
C GLY A 490 16.83 6.03 15.93
N LEU A 491 17.18 7.14 15.26
CA LEU A 491 16.73 8.48 15.61
C LEU A 491 15.21 8.63 15.48
N ASN A 492 14.59 8.00 14.46
CA ASN A 492 13.14 7.94 14.33
C ASN A 492 12.50 7.24 15.53
N MET A 493 13.05 6.12 15.95
CA MET A 493 12.54 5.39 17.12
C MET A 493 12.72 6.18 18.42
N LEU A 494 13.79 6.93 18.57
CA LEU A 494 13.94 7.87 19.69
C LEU A 494 12.86 8.97 19.64
N CYS A 495 12.65 9.59 18.48
CA CYS A 495 11.60 10.60 18.31
C CYS A 495 10.23 10.05 18.72
N TYR A 496 9.82 8.90 18.18
CA TYR A 496 8.56 8.25 18.51
C TYR A 496 8.43 7.92 19.98
N ASN A 497 9.43 7.27 20.57
CA ASN A 497 9.37 6.86 21.97
C ASN A 497 9.38 8.03 22.96
N TYR A 498 10.09 9.13 22.67
CA TYR A 498 10.03 10.34 23.49
C TYR A 498 8.69 11.07 23.35
N LEU A 499 8.09 11.08 22.17
CA LEU A 499 6.71 11.54 21.99
C LEU A 499 5.75 10.76 22.90
N GLN A 500 5.82 9.42 22.90
CA GLN A 500 4.98 8.54 23.72
C GLN A 500 5.14 8.78 25.22
N ARG A 501 6.30 9.30 25.63
CA ARG A 501 6.63 9.65 27.03
C ARG A 501 6.32 11.09 27.39
N SER A 502 5.72 11.86 26.49
CA SER A 502 5.51 13.32 26.64
C SER A 502 6.80 14.10 26.88
N GLU A 503 7.95 13.57 26.44
CA GLU A 503 9.25 14.29 26.44
C GLU A 503 9.38 15.06 25.12
N LEU A 504 8.50 16.05 24.91
CA LEU A 504 8.25 16.67 23.61
C LEU A 504 9.48 17.36 23.02
N ASP A 505 10.28 18.03 23.83
CA ASP A 505 11.53 18.70 23.38
C ASP A 505 12.54 17.70 22.80
N ARG A 506 12.66 16.53 23.44
CA ARG A 506 13.54 15.44 22.95
C ARG A 506 12.98 14.83 21.67
N ALA A 507 11.66 14.63 21.61
CA ALA A 507 11.01 14.12 20.41
C ALA A 507 11.26 15.05 19.22
N LEU A 508 11.06 16.35 19.36
CA LEU A 508 11.32 17.36 18.34
C LEU A 508 12.82 17.36 17.94
N HIS A 509 13.72 17.34 18.92
CA HIS A 509 15.16 17.31 18.64
C HIS A 509 15.56 16.11 17.78
N TYR A 510 15.21 14.90 18.21
CA TYR A 510 15.56 13.68 17.46
C TYR A 510 14.84 13.59 16.12
N GLY A 511 13.60 14.06 16.04
CA GLY A 511 12.86 14.13 14.78
C GLY A 511 13.53 15.01 13.73
N HIS A 512 13.94 16.21 14.09
CA HIS A 512 14.65 17.11 13.17
C HIS A 512 16.04 16.57 12.76
N VAL A 513 16.75 15.90 13.66
CA VAL A 513 18.02 15.23 13.31
C VAL A 513 17.77 14.07 12.36
N ALA A 514 16.77 13.23 12.64
CA ALA A 514 16.42 12.08 11.83
C ALA A 514 16.03 12.47 10.38
N ILE A 515 15.24 13.54 10.22
CA ILE A 515 14.86 14.07 8.89
C ILE A 515 16.11 14.38 8.05
N ARG A 516 17.10 15.07 8.65
CA ARG A 516 18.34 15.39 7.93
C ARG A 516 19.10 14.13 7.53
N VAL A 517 19.26 13.18 8.47
CA VAL A 517 20.00 11.92 8.20
C VAL A 517 19.30 11.06 7.15
N PHE A 518 17.96 11.01 7.14
CA PHE A 518 17.21 10.33 6.08
C PHE A 518 17.43 10.97 4.71
N ARG A 519 17.44 12.30 4.64
CA ARG A 519 17.70 13.03 3.39
C ARG A 519 19.14 12.84 2.91
N ASP A 520 20.12 12.86 3.80
CA ASP A 520 21.52 12.57 3.50
C ASP A 520 21.72 11.12 3.00
N ALA A 521 20.86 10.20 3.44
CA ALA A 521 20.82 8.81 2.98
C ALA A 521 20.06 8.62 1.65
N GLY A 522 19.45 9.66 1.08
CA GLY A 522 18.58 9.55 -0.09
C GLY A 522 17.27 8.80 0.18
N ALA A 523 16.84 8.69 1.44
CA ALA A 523 15.66 7.96 1.88
C ALA A 523 14.52 8.93 2.25
N ASP A 524 14.12 9.80 1.32
CA ASP A 524 13.14 10.87 1.53
C ASP A 524 11.79 10.36 2.06
N PHE A 525 11.39 9.17 1.68
CA PHE A 525 10.18 8.53 2.19
C PHE A 525 10.22 8.36 3.72
N GLY A 526 11.36 7.94 4.28
CA GLY A 526 11.57 7.85 5.72
C GLY A 526 11.50 9.22 6.41
N ALA A 527 12.04 10.26 5.77
CA ALA A 527 11.99 11.63 6.29
C ALA A 527 10.55 12.15 6.42
N VAL A 528 9.69 11.86 5.46
CA VAL A 528 8.29 12.32 5.47
C VAL A 528 7.50 11.74 6.65
N HIS A 529 7.75 10.49 7.06
CA HIS A 529 7.10 9.90 8.23
C HIS A 529 7.38 10.67 9.53
N LEU A 530 8.58 11.26 9.63
CA LEU A 530 8.99 12.00 10.83
C LEU A 530 8.12 13.24 11.09
N TYR A 531 7.62 13.87 10.03
CA TYR A 531 6.72 15.03 10.19
C TYR A 531 5.42 14.65 10.93
N ALA A 532 4.97 13.40 10.85
CA ALA A 532 3.84 12.91 11.65
C ALA A 532 4.15 12.95 13.15
N HIS A 533 5.35 12.53 13.55
CA HIS A 533 5.74 12.50 14.96
C HIS A 533 6.02 13.91 15.50
N ILE A 534 6.82 14.71 14.77
CA ILE A 534 7.13 16.08 15.24
C ILE A 534 5.90 17.00 15.18
N GLY A 535 4.97 16.79 14.23
CA GLY A 535 3.70 17.51 14.19
C GLY A 535 2.83 17.21 15.41
N GLN A 536 2.76 15.95 15.83
CA GLN A 536 2.06 15.56 17.06
C GLN A 536 2.77 16.16 18.30
N ALA A 537 4.11 16.12 18.33
CA ALA A 537 4.85 16.74 19.43
C ALA A 537 4.60 18.26 19.51
N ALA A 538 4.56 18.97 18.39
CA ALA A 538 4.23 20.37 18.31
C ALA A 538 2.80 20.66 18.81
N TYR A 539 1.80 19.90 18.32
CA TYR A 539 0.40 19.99 18.76
C TYR A 539 0.26 19.81 20.28
N MET A 540 0.88 18.77 20.85
CA MET A 540 0.84 18.49 22.27
C MET A 540 1.61 19.54 23.10
N GLY A 541 2.63 20.16 22.51
CA GLY A 541 3.42 21.26 23.10
C GLY A 541 2.73 22.61 23.04
N GLY A 542 1.62 22.75 22.31
CA GLY A 542 0.86 24.01 22.20
C GLY A 542 1.11 24.79 20.90
N ASP A 543 1.94 24.28 20.01
CA ASP A 543 2.22 24.87 18.70
C ASP A 543 1.34 24.25 17.60
N CYS A 544 0.06 24.62 17.59
CA CYS A 544 -0.89 24.16 16.56
C CYS A 544 -0.55 24.67 15.16
N ALA A 545 0.11 25.83 15.03
CA ALA A 545 0.50 26.39 13.75
C ALA A 545 1.65 25.57 13.14
N GLY A 546 2.69 25.29 13.92
CA GLY A 546 3.78 24.41 13.51
C GLY A 546 3.32 22.99 13.20
N ALA A 547 2.41 22.44 14.00
CA ALA A 547 1.79 21.12 13.72
C ALA A 547 1.11 21.10 12.35
N LEU A 548 0.31 22.12 12.04
CA LEU A 548 -0.38 22.24 10.75
C LEU A 548 0.61 22.35 9.58
N GLU A 549 1.70 23.07 9.75
CA GLU A 549 2.76 23.17 8.75
C GLU A 549 3.42 21.81 8.48
N TYR A 550 3.75 21.05 9.54
CA TYR A 550 4.30 19.71 9.38
C TYR A 550 3.33 18.75 8.67
N TYR A 551 2.04 18.78 9.01
CA TYR A 551 1.05 17.93 8.34
C TYR A 551 0.84 18.32 6.88
N ASN A 552 0.83 19.62 6.56
CA ASN A 552 0.78 20.08 5.18
C ASN A 552 2.03 19.66 4.40
N THR A 553 3.22 19.69 5.02
CA THR A 553 4.46 19.20 4.40
C THR A 553 4.37 17.72 4.03
N ILE A 554 3.80 16.86 4.89
CA ILE A 554 3.54 15.46 4.53
C ILE A 554 2.66 15.39 3.27
N ILE A 555 1.52 16.11 3.30
CA ILE A 555 0.52 16.07 2.24
C ILE A 555 1.13 16.55 0.91
N ASP A 556 1.83 17.65 0.92
CA ASP A 556 2.41 18.26 -0.28
C ASP A 556 3.54 17.41 -0.87
N GLU A 557 4.48 16.93 -0.05
CA GLU A 557 5.58 16.05 -0.50
C GLU A 557 5.04 14.72 -1.03
N VAL A 558 4.05 14.14 -0.33
CA VAL A 558 3.45 12.86 -0.75
C VAL A 558 2.62 13.01 -2.02
N GLN A 559 1.77 14.03 -2.12
CA GLN A 559 0.96 14.23 -3.32
C GLN A 559 1.80 14.57 -4.54
N THR A 560 2.96 15.20 -4.36
CA THR A 560 3.90 15.51 -5.43
C THR A 560 4.69 14.29 -5.90
N ASN A 561 5.18 13.45 -4.97
CA ASN A 561 6.16 12.41 -5.27
C ASN A 561 5.55 11.00 -5.32
N ILE A 562 4.47 10.74 -4.57
CA ILE A 562 3.86 9.42 -4.40
C ILE A 562 2.48 9.36 -5.06
N GLY A 563 1.61 10.32 -4.73
CA GLY A 563 0.26 10.45 -5.27
C GLY A 563 -0.81 10.67 -4.21
N LYS A 564 -1.87 11.33 -4.63
CA LYS A 564 -3.06 11.60 -3.80
C LYS A 564 -3.80 10.30 -3.47
N GLY A 565 -4.20 10.13 -2.21
CA GLY A 565 -4.94 8.96 -1.74
C GLY A 565 -4.05 7.76 -1.38
N SER A 566 -2.73 7.96 -1.26
CA SER A 566 -1.82 6.96 -0.69
C SER A 566 -1.98 6.84 0.83
N ASP A 567 -1.42 5.78 1.43
CA ASP A 567 -1.49 5.57 2.88
C ASP A 567 -0.86 6.74 3.65
N LEU A 568 0.26 7.25 3.16
CA LEU A 568 0.96 8.36 3.79
C LEU A 568 0.24 9.71 3.57
N ASP A 569 -0.45 9.92 2.43
CA ASP A 569 -1.37 11.04 2.25
C ASP A 569 -2.52 10.96 3.26
N ALA A 570 -3.17 9.79 3.36
CA ALA A 570 -4.26 9.56 4.31
C ALA A 570 -3.81 9.80 5.76
N LEU A 571 -2.57 9.40 6.10
CA LEU A 571 -1.97 9.63 7.41
C LEU A 571 -1.83 11.13 7.73
N GLY A 572 -1.20 11.89 6.85
CA GLY A 572 -1.07 13.35 7.00
C GLY A 572 -2.42 14.05 7.09
N GLN A 573 -3.38 13.61 6.28
CA GLN A 573 -4.74 14.13 6.27
C GLN A 573 -5.48 13.84 7.58
N VAL A 574 -5.38 12.63 8.15
CA VAL A 574 -6.04 12.29 9.42
C VAL A 574 -5.49 13.11 10.57
N LEU A 575 -4.17 13.28 10.66
CA LEU A 575 -3.56 14.13 11.69
C LEU A 575 -3.97 15.61 11.54
N LYS A 576 -4.03 16.12 10.31
CA LYS A 576 -4.55 17.45 10.02
C LYS A 576 -6.02 17.58 10.42
N ALA A 577 -6.84 16.59 10.15
CA ALA A 577 -8.26 16.60 10.45
C ALA A 577 -8.54 16.61 11.96
N GLU A 578 -7.75 15.89 12.78
CA GLU A 578 -7.83 16.00 14.23
C GLU A 578 -7.61 17.44 14.68
N LEU A 579 -6.56 18.08 14.16
CA LEU A 579 -6.24 19.47 14.50
C LEU A 579 -7.35 20.44 14.08
N LEU A 580 -7.91 20.26 12.88
CA LEU A 580 -9.06 21.06 12.40
C LEU A 580 -10.28 20.87 13.31
N ALA A 581 -10.60 19.62 13.69
CA ALA A 581 -11.70 19.31 14.61
C ALA A 581 -11.50 19.97 15.99
N VAL A 582 -10.27 19.93 16.51
CA VAL A 582 -9.93 20.57 17.80
C VAL A 582 -10.06 22.09 17.73
N ARG A 583 -9.69 22.73 16.63
CA ARG A 583 -9.83 24.17 16.38
C ARG A 583 -11.27 24.62 16.14
N GLY A 584 -12.17 23.69 15.75
CA GLY A 584 -13.58 23.97 15.44
C GLY A 584 -13.89 24.14 13.96
N ASP A 585 -12.97 23.78 13.05
CA ASP A 585 -13.24 23.64 11.61
C ASP A 585 -13.84 22.26 11.35
N PHE A 586 -15.14 22.12 11.60
CA PHE A 586 -15.83 20.83 11.56
C PHE A 586 -16.05 20.35 10.14
N ASP A 587 -16.32 21.23 9.19
CA ASP A 587 -16.54 20.86 7.78
C ASP A 587 -15.26 20.36 7.16
N GLY A 588 -14.15 21.09 7.30
CA GLY A 588 -12.84 20.67 6.81
C GLY A 588 -12.38 19.35 7.40
N ALA A 589 -12.56 19.15 8.71
CA ALA A 589 -12.24 17.90 9.40
C ALA A 589 -13.10 16.73 8.91
N ASN A 590 -14.42 16.92 8.77
CA ASN A 590 -15.37 15.88 8.33
C ASN A 590 -15.09 15.42 6.90
N ASP A 591 -14.85 16.36 5.98
CA ASP A 591 -14.54 16.04 4.59
C ASP A 591 -13.30 15.17 4.46
N ILE A 592 -12.29 15.43 5.27
CA ILE A 592 -11.07 14.63 5.31
C ILE A 592 -11.34 13.25 5.95
N LEU A 593 -11.92 13.20 7.14
CA LEU A 593 -12.10 11.96 7.91
C LEU A 593 -13.01 10.95 7.21
N ARG A 594 -13.97 11.40 6.41
CA ARG A 594 -14.87 10.52 5.65
C ARG A 594 -14.16 9.56 4.69
N TRP A 595 -13.01 9.96 4.13
CA TRP A 595 -12.26 9.09 3.23
C TRP A 595 -10.96 8.56 3.86
N ALA A 596 -10.25 9.40 4.62
CA ALA A 596 -8.90 9.07 5.08
C ALA A 596 -8.90 8.07 6.24
N LEU A 597 -9.82 8.19 7.21
CA LEU A 597 -9.88 7.27 8.34
C LEU A 597 -10.29 5.84 7.92
N PRO A 598 -11.34 5.60 7.10
CA PRO A 598 -11.65 4.27 6.60
C PRO A 598 -10.55 3.67 5.71
N HIS A 599 -9.74 4.50 5.08
CA HIS A 599 -8.57 4.04 4.35
C HIS A 599 -7.52 3.46 5.31
N LEU A 600 -7.14 4.19 6.36
CA LEU A 600 -6.15 3.75 7.34
C LEU A 600 -6.62 2.57 8.22
N GLU A 601 -7.92 2.42 8.46
CA GLU A 601 -8.47 1.24 9.15
C GLU A 601 -8.11 -0.09 8.45
N ARG A 602 -7.89 -0.06 7.14
CA ARG A 602 -7.61 -1.22 6.28
C ARG A 602 -6.15 -1.36 5.87
N HIS A 603 -5.36 -0.27 5.96
CA HIS A 603 -4.00 -0.18 5.48
C HIS A 603 -3.01 0.04 6.62
N ASP A 604 -1.72 0.20 6.32
CA ASP A 604 -0.67 0.36 7.32
C ASP A 604 -0.85 1.68 8.10
N ALA A 605 -1.14 1.57 9.38
CA ALA A 605 -1.24 2.68 10.32
C ALA A 605 -0.91 2.21 11.72
N TRP A 606 -0.27 3.05 12.51
CA TRP A 606 0.04 2.77 13.91
C TRP A 606 -0.97 3.46 14.83
N PHE A 607 -0.87 3.11 16.11
CA PHE A 607 -1.84 3.50 17.14
C PHE A 607 -2.17 5.00 17.14
N ASP A 608 -1.17 5.90 17.18
CA ASP A 608 -1.40 7.35 17.35
C ASP A 608 -2.21 7.97 16.23
N VAL A 609 -2.02 7.50 14.99
CA VAL A 609 -2.73 8.02 13.82
C VAL A 609 -4.19 7.57 13.85
N LEU A 610 -4.45 6.30 14.18
CA LEU A 610 -5.82 5.82 14.35
C LEU A 610 -6.51 6.51 15.52
N ALA A 611 -5.81 6.69 16.65
CA ALA A 611 -6.32 7.43 17.80
C ALA A 611 -6.70 8.87 17.41
N ALA A 612 -5.83 9.58 16.67
CA ALA A 612 -6.12 10.92 16.16
C ALA A 612 -7.40 10.96 15.30
N GLY A 613 -7.53 10.00 14.37
CA GLY A 613 -8.69 9.91 13.49
C GLY A 613 -10.00 9.64 14.26
N PHE A 614 -9.99 8.68 15.16
CA PHE A 614 -11.18 8.37 15.97
C PHE A 614 -11.54 9.50 16.94
N MET A 615 -10.55 10.15 17.57
CA MET A 615 -10.79 11.29 18.45
C MET A 615 -11.30 12.51 17.69
N GLY A 616 -10.74 12.82 16.53
CA GLY A 616 -11.24 13.89 15.66
C GLY A 616 -12.70 13.65 15.26
N GLN A 617 -13.04 12.42 14.85
CA GLN A 617 -14.42 12.07 14.49
C GLN A 617 -15.36 12.06 15.73
N GLN A 618 -14.87 11.70 16.91
CA GLN A 618 -15.61 11.77 18.16
C GLN A 618 -15.98 13.22 18.53
N ILE A 619 -15.03 14.15 18.41
CA ILE A 619 -15.28 15.59 18.60
C ILE A 619 -16.39 16.07 17.67
N LEU A 620 -16.30 15.74 16.38
CA LEU A 620 -17.33 16.08 15.40
C LEU A 620 -18.71 15.55 15.80
N SER A 621 -18.80 14.25 16.11
CA SER A 621 -20.06 13.58 16.47
C SER A 621 -20.71 14.19 17.71
N ARG A 622 -19.92 14.58 18.71
CA ARG A 622 -20.41 15.19 19.95
C ARG A 622 -20.92 16.59 19.73
N LEU A 623 -20.19 17.41 18.95
CA LEU A 623 -20.52 18.82 18.77
C LEU A 623 -21.62 19.06 17.72
N THR A 624 -21.84 18.10 16.80
CA THR A 624 -22.95 18.15 15.85
C THR A 624 -24.25 17.53 16.42
N GLY A 625 -24.26 17.15 17.69
CA GLY A 625 -25.46 16.67 18.38
C GLY A 625 -25.91 15.23 18.03
N ASN A 626 -25.04 14.43 17.38
CA ASN A 626 -25.38 13.06 17.00
C ASN A 626 -24.78 12.04 17.98
N ALA A 627 -25.42 11.88 19.13
CA ALA A 627 -24.98 10.91 20.14
C ALA A 627 -24.95 9.45 19.62
N MET A 628 -25.89 9.06 18.74
CA MET A 628 -25.87 7.73 18.12
C MET A 628 -24.66 7.53 17.20
N ALA A 629 -24.22 8.57 16.50
CA ALA A 629 -23.00 8.49 15.70
C ALA A 629 -21.76 8.28 16.56
N SER A 630 -21.69 8.89 17.76
CA SER A 630 -20.59 8.67 18.70
C SER A 630 -20.51 7.21 19.18
N HIS A 631 -21.63 6.60 19.51
CA HIS A 631 -21.67 5.17 19.90
C HIS A 631 -21.31 4.26 18.72
N GLY A 632 -21.89 4.51 17.54
CA GLY A 632 -21.58 3.76 16.32
C GLY A 632 -20.10 3.87 15.90
N LEU A 633 -19.47 5.00 16.16
CA LEU A 633 -18.04 5.19 15.94
C LEU A 633 -17.19 4.28 16.83
N MET A 634 -17.54 4.20 18.14
CA MET A 634 -16.84 3.33 19.07
C MET A 634 -17.01 1.85 18.72
N ASP A 635 -18.22 1.45 18.28
CA ASP A 635 -18.47 0.08 17.81
C ASP A 635 -17.69 -0.27 16.54
N ARG A 636 -17.41 0.71 15.65
CA ARG A 636 -16.55 0.53 14.46
C ARG A 636 -15.06 0.46 14.82
N ALA A 637 -14.61 1.24 15.77
CA ALA A 637 -13.20 1.31 16.18
C ALA A 637 -12.73 0.04 16.89
N ARG A 638 -13.59 -0.60 17.69
CA ARG A 638 -13.27 -1.80 18.50
C ARG A 638 -12.76 -2.99 17.65
N PRO A 639 -13.41 -3.42 16.55
CA PRO A 639 -12.88 -4.45 15.66
C PRO A 639 -11.53 -4.10 15.03
N VAL A 640 -11.29 -2.82 14.76
CA VAL A 640 -9.99 -2.36 14.22
C VAL A 640 -8.90 -2.54 15.27
N ALA A 641 -9.13 -2.08 16.49
CA ALA A 641 -8.19 -2.23 17.60
C ALA A 641 -7.88 -3.71 17.88
N LYS A 642 -8.90 -4.56 17.95
CA LYS A 642 -8.76 -6.01 18.20
C LYS A 642 -7.96 -6.71 17.10
N ARG A 643 -8.25 -6.42 15.82
CA ARG A 643 -7.56 -7.02 14.68
C ARG A 643 -6.08 -6.67 14.64
N ARG A 644 -5.72 -5.45 15.07
CA ARG A 644 -4.36 -4.95 15.09
C ARG A 644 -3.60 -5.21 16.39
N GLY A 645 -4.25 -5.78 17.42
CA GLY A 645 -3.64 -5.98 18.71
C GLY A 645 -3.33 -4.68 19.47
N PHE A 646 -4.02 -3.56 19.15
CA PHE A 646 -3.76 -2.26 19.78
C PHE A 646 -4.55 -2.11 21.09
N ASP A 647 -3.95 -2.58 22.18
CA ASP A 647 -4.58 -2.54 23.49
C ASP A 647 -4.81 -1.11 23.98
N ARG A 648 -3.93 -0.17 23.67
CA ARG A 648 -4.12 1.26 24.01
C ARG A 648 -5.32 1.85 23.25
N LEU A 649 -5.56 1.46 21.99
CA LEU A 649 -6.75 1.90 21.26
C LEU A 649 -8.02 1.32 21.84
N MET A 650 -8.01 0.06 22.30
CA MET A 650 -9.14 -0.52 23.02
C MET A 650 -9.45 0.26 24.30
N ARG A 651 -8.43 0.56 25.13
CA ARG A 651 -8.59 1.36 26.33
C ARG A 651 -9.09 2.77 26.02
N LEU A 652 -8.58 3.43 25.00
CA LEU A 652 -9.07 4.74 24.55
C LEU A 652 -10.57 4.68 24.22
N ILE A 653 -11.01 3.69 23.44
CA ILE A 653 -12.41 3.50 23.06
C ILE A 653 -13.29 3.27 24.31
N ASP A 654 -12.83 2.44 25.22
CA ASP A 654 -13.58 2.11 26.46
C ASP A 654 -13.66 3.31 27.41
N GLY A 655 -12.58 4.05 27.55
CA GLY A 655 -12.56 5.27 28.34
C GLY A 655 -13.51 6.35 27.79
N GLU A 656 -13.47 6.59 26.48
CA GLU A 656 -14.35 7.55 25.81
C GLU A 656 -15.82 7.14 25.90
N ARG A 657 -16.12 5.84 25.79
CA ARG A 657 -17.50 5.33 25.97
C ARG A 657 -18.01 5.55 27.39
N ALA A 658 -17.16 5.29 28.37
CA ALA A 658 -17.51 5.57 29.77
C ALA A 658 -17.73 7.07 30.01
N LEU A 659 -16.87 7.93 29.43
CA LEU A 659 -16.99 9.38 29.50
C LEU A 659 -18.31 9.89 28.88
N LEU A 660 -18.70 9.35 27.73
CA LEU A 660 -19.98 9.68 27.09
C LEU A 660 -21.19 9.35 27.99
N LEU A 661 -21.15 8.21 28.66
CA LEU A 661 -22.21 7.82 29.62
C LEU A 661 -22.29 8.78 30.80
N VAL A 662 -21.15 9.25 31.33
CA VAL A 662 -21.12 10.29 32.37
C VAL A 662 -21.77 11.58 31.87
N GLN A 663 -21.42 12.01 30.69
CA GLN A 663 -21.88 13.29 30.10
C GLN A 663 -23.37 13.23 29.69
N SER A 664 -23.91 12.07 29.35
CA SER A 664 -25.32 11.88 29.08
C SER A 664 -26.16 11.78 30.37
N GLY A 665 -25.54 11.81 31.56
CA GLY A 665 -26.20 11.70 32.85
C GLY A 665 -26.47 10.27 33.31
N ASP A 666 -26.10 9.25 32.58
CA ASP A 666 -26.26 7.83 32.96
C ASP A 666 -25.07 7.34 33.78
N VAL A 667 -24.92 7.94 34.97
CA VAL A 667 -23.76 7.70 35.85
C VAL A 667 -23.67 6.25 36.30
N ASP A 668 -24.81 5.62 36.61
CA ASP A 668 -24.82 4.22 37.05
C ASP A 668 -24.36 3.26 35.95
N GLN A 669 -24.71 3.53 34.70
CA GLN A 669 -24.24 2.74 33.57
C GLN A 669 -22.75 3.03 33.29
N ALA A 670 -22.29 4.27 33.43
CA ALA A 670 -20.90 4.64 33.33
C ALA A 670 -20.02 3.88 34.33
N ILE A 671 -20.46 3.79 35.61
CA ILE A 671 -19.77 3.03 36.66
C ILE A 671 -19.66 1.55 36.28
N ARG A 672 -20.79 0.92 35.93
CA ARG A 672 -20.80 -0.50 35.53
C ARG A 672 -19.92 -0.77 34.35
N TYR A 673 -19.96 0.12 33.35
CA TYR A 673 -19.12 -0.01 32.15
C TYR A 673 -17.62 0.17 32.46
N ALA A 674 -17.27 1.19 33.25
CA ALA A 674 -15.92 1.46 33.69
C ALA A 674 -15.31 0.28 34.45
N GLU A 675 -16.06 -0.30 35.41
CA GLU A 675 -15.59 -1.45 36.17
C GLU A 675 -15.40 -2.72 35.34
N ALA A 676 -16.24 -2.92 34.32
CA ALA A 676 -16.16 -4.08 33.43
C ALA A 676 -15.01 -3.99 32.41
N ASN A 677 -14.48 -2.78 32.09
CA ASN A 677 -13.54 -2.54 31.02
C ASN A 677 -12.21 -1.93 31.47
N GLY A 678 -11.75 -2.20 32.68
CA GLY A 678 -10.44 -1.84 33.18
C GLY A 678 -10.29 -0.40 33.70
N PHE A 679 -11.40 0.34 33.83
CA PHE A 679 -11.45 1.67 34.41
C PHE A 679 -12.14 1.66 35.81
N GLY A 680 -12.14 0.51 36.50
CA GLY A 680 -12.73 0.37 37.80
C GLY A 680 -12.10 1.25 38.86
N LYS A 681 -12.80 1.54 39.95
CA LYS A 681 -12.32 2.36 41.05
C LYS A 681 -10.97 1.87 41.61
N ALA A 682 -10.73 0.56 41.58
CA ALA A 682 -9.47 -0.04 42.05
C ALA A 682 -8.25 0.30 41.16
N THR A 683 -8.47 0.75 39.92
CA THR A 683 -7.37 1.11 38.99
C THR A 683 -6.94 2.58 39.11
N ILE A 684 -7.63 3.38 39.95
CA ILE A 684 -7.21 4.73 40.29
C ILE A 684 -5.85 4.67 40.99
N ARG A 685 -4.85 5.44 40.49
CA ARG A 685 -3.48 5.48 41.00
C ARG A 685 -2.67 4.20 40.72
N SER A 686 -3.15 3.28 39.90
CA SER A 686 -2.44 2.10 39.45
C SER A 686 -1.44 2.43 38.32
N GLU A 687 -0.69 1.41 37.89
CA GLU A 687 0.16 1.51 36.68
C GLU A 687 -0.65 1.90 35.46
N ALA A 688 -1.88 1.37 35.30
CA ALA A 688 -2.76 1.71 34.20
C ALA A 688 -3.10 3.20 34.17
N ASP A 689 -3.27 3.85 35.34
CA ASP A 689 -3.52 5.27 35.45
C ASP A 689 -2.27 6.07 35.10
N ASN A 690 -1.09 5.61 35.51
CA ASN A 690 0.20 6.22 35.16
C ASN A 690 0.54 6.07 33.68
N ASP A 691 0.30 4.90 33.09
CA ASP A 691 0.51 4.64 31.66
C ASP A 691 -0.38 5.57 30.83
N LEU A 692 -1.66 5.64 31.16
CA LEU A 692 -2.62 6.51 30.50
C LEU A 692 -2.40 8.01 30.80
N ALA A 693 -1.80 8.35 31.94
CA ALA A 693 -1.46 9.75 32.25
C ALA A 693 -0.34 10.30 31.36
N THR A 694 0.48 9.42 30.78
CA THR A 694 1.48 9.78 29.76
C THR A 694 0.91 9.71 28.35
N HIS A 695 -0.29 9.21 28.19
CA HIS A 695 -0.93 9.05 26.89
C HIS A 695 -1.41 10.40 26.36
N LEU A 696 -1.17 10.63 25.09
CA LEU A 696 -1.45 11.93 24.45
C LEU A 696 -2.94 12.22 24.25
N ARG A 697 -3.77 11.16 24.25
CA ARG A 697 -5.21 11.24 23.98
C ARG A 697 -5.99 10.31 24.89
N GLY A 698 -7.26 10.57 25.08
CA GLY A 698 -8.18 9.74 25.85
C GLY A 698 -8.20 10.01 27.35
N THR A 699 -9.14 9.36 28.03
CA THR A 699 -9.34 9.52 29.47
C THR A 699 -8.57 8.46 30.27
N THR A 700 -8.16 8.79 31.50
CA THR A 700 -7.55 7.84 32.42
C THR A 700 -8.56 7.41 33.51
N PRO A 701 -8.31 6.32 34.26
CA PRO A 701 -9.17 5.97 35.39
C PRO A 701 -9.44 7.14 36.35
N ALA A 702 -8.37 7.84 36.74
CA ALA A 702 -8.52 8.96 37.68
C ALA A 702 -9.28 10.16 37.08
N LEU A 703 -9.07 10.48 35.78
CA LEU A 703 -9.84 11.50 35.07
C LEU A 703 -11.33 11.12 34.97
N LEU A 704 -11.61 9.88 34.60
CA LEU A 704 -12.98 9.37 34.50
C LEU A 704 -13.68 9.40 35.85
N TRP A 705 -13.05 8.90 36.92
CA TRP A 705 -13.62 8.86 38.24
C TRP A 705 -13.78 10.25 38.86
N THR A 706 -12.91 11.21 38.57
CA THR A 706 -13.13 12.59 38.96
C THR A 706 -14.45 13.13 38.39
N ARG A 707 -14.72 12.86 37.11
CA ARG A 707 -15.99 13.23 36.47
C ARG A 707 -17.20 12.44 36.99
N ILE A 708 -17.05 11.14 37.26
CA ILE A 708 -18.09 10.31 37.90
C ILE A 708 -18.44 10.87 39.27
N TYR A 709 -17.47 11.15 40.17
CA TYR A 709 -17.72 11.73 41.50
C TYR A 709 -18.36 13.10 41.39
N LEU A 710 -17.91 13.94 40.45
CA LEU A 710 -18.55 15.23 40.23
C LEU A 710 -20.01 15.10 39.78
N ALA A 711 -20.31 14.22 38.84
CA ALA A 711 -21.67 13.93 38.37
C ALA A 711 -22.56 13.27 39.43
N SER A 712 -21.98 12.45 40.34
CA SER A 712 -22.68 11.85 41.46
C SER A 712 -22.87 12.79 42.64
N GLY A 713 -22.30 13.99 42.63
CA GLY A 713 -22.37 14.93 43.75
C GLY A 713 -21.35 14.67 44.88
N ASP A 714 -20.46 13.71 44.74
CA ASP A 714 -19.39 13.45 45.73
C ASP A 714 -18.17 14.36 45.46
N ILE A 715 -18.37 15.65 45.74
CA ILE A 715 -17.40 16.69 45.46
C ILE A 715 -16.08 16.47 46.22
N ALA A 716 -16.16 15.90 47.44
CA ALA A 716 -14.98 15.64 48.26
C ALA A 716 -14.04 14.61 47.62
N GLN A 717 -14.57 13.49 47.16
CA GLN A 717 -13.80 12.47 46.45
C GLN A 717 -13.30 12.95 45.10
N ALA A 718 -14.12 13.73 44.35
CA ALA A 718 -13.71 14.34 43.10
C ALA A 718 -12.48 15.24 43.32
N ARG A 719 -12.45 16.08 44.34
CA ARG A 719 -11.32 16.96 44.68
C ARG A 719 -10.07 16.16 45.05
N VAL A 720 -10.17 15.17 45.87
CA VAL A 720 -9.04 14.32 46.30
C VAL A 720 -8.40 13.60 45.08
N THR A 721 -9.23 13.09 44.20
CA THR A 721 -8.74 12.40 42.97
C THR A 721 -8.11 13.38 42.00
N PHE A 722 -8.71 14.55 41.83
CA PHE A 722 -8.20 15.61 40.99
C PHE A 722 -6.85 16.18 41.46
N GLU A 723 -6.68 16.41 42.76
CA GLU A 723 -5.40 16.89 43.32
C GLU A 723 -4.27 15.91 43.06
N TRP A 724 -4.53 14.62 43.16
CA TRP A 724 -3.57 13.59 42.79
C TRP A 724 -3.21 13.67 41.30
N LEU A 725 -4.20 13.80 40.39
CA LEU A 725 -3.97 14.00 38.94
C LEU A 725 -3.10 15.22 38.64
N LEU A 726 -3.42 16.35 39.27
CA LEU A 726 -2.66 17.58 39.09
C LEU A 726 -1.19 17.40 39.49
N ALA A 727 -0.92 16.67 40.58
CA ALA A 727 0.43 16.37 41.02
C ALA A 727 1.19 15.44 40.05
N GLN A 728 0.51 14.57 39.33
CA GLN A 728 1.12 13.75 38.27
C GLN A 728 1.43 14.57 37.01
N GLN A 729 0.50 15.44 36.63
CA GLN A 729 0.65 16.27 35.40
C GLN A 729 1.89 17.19 35.47
N THR A 730 2.25 17.73 36.62
CA THR A 730 3.46 18.57 36.79
C THR A 730 4.75 17.83 36.44
N LYS A 731 4.74 16.50 36.41
CA LYS A 731 5.92 15.68 36.07
C LYS A 731 6.12 15.52 34.57
N LYS A 732 5.03 15.53 33.79
CA LYS A 732 5.01 15.32 32.33
C LYS A 732 3.94 16.19 31.67
N PRO A 733 4.14 17.51 31.64
CA PRO A 733 3.12 18.43 31.13
C PRO A 733 3.03 18.37 29.60
N HIS A 734 1.81 18.33 29.09
CA HIS A 734 1.49 18.74 27.72
C HIS A 734 0.21 19.57 27.72
N VAL A 735 0.10 20.45 26.72
CA VAL A 735 -0.90 21.54 26.73
C VAL A 735 -2.33 21.02 26.71
N VAL A 736 -2.62 19.97 25.89
CA VAL A 736 -3.97 19.38 25.81
C VAL A 736 -4.47 18.90 27.17
N ARG A 737 -3.64 18.15 27.89
CA ARG A 737 -3.99 17.63 29.23
C ARG A 737 -4.06 18.76 30.25
N ALA A 738 -3.19 19.75 30.17
CA ALA A 738 -3.21 20.90 31.07
C ALA A 738 -4.51 21.71 30.92
N ILE A 739 -5.00 21.93 29.68
CA ILE A 739 -6.31 22.55 29.42
C ILE A 739 -7.42 21.70 30.02
N GLU A 740 -7.45 20.38 29.77
CA GLU A 740 -8.47 19.48 30.30
C GLU A 740 -8.54 19.55 31.84
N LEU A 741 -7.41 19.48 32.52
CA LEU A 741 -7.35 19.60 33.97
C LEU A 741 -7.84 20.97 34.48
N ALA A 742 -7.47 22.06 33.79
CA ALA A 742 -7.95 23.39 34.14
C ALA A 742 -9.50 23.52 33.99
N LEU A 743 -10.08 22.89 32.97
CA LEU A 743 -11.54 22.83 32.78
C LEU A 743 -12.24 22.03 33.87
N ILE A 744 -11.65 20.89 34.28
CA ILE A 744 -12.16 20.08 35.39
C ILE A 744 -12.05 20.85 36.72
N ASP A 745 -10.95 21.58 36.98
CA ASP A 745 -10.83 22.41 38.18
C ASP A 745 -11.92 23.50 38.24
N ILE A 746 -12.22 24.14 37.11
CA ILE A 746 -13.32 25.11 37.01
C ILE A 746 -14.67 24.47 37.34
N LEU A 747 -14.95 23.28 36.82
CA LEU A 747 -16.18 22.52 37.16
C LEU A 747 -16.28 22.18 38.63
N LEU A 748 -15.17 21.72 39.24
CA LEU A 748 -15.09 21.43 40.67
C LEU A 748 -15.34 22.66 41.53
N LEU A 749 -14.66 23.78 41.23
CA LEU A 749 -14.85 25.05 41.94
C LEU A 749 -16.28 25.59 41.80
N GLY A 750 -16.90 25.36 40.65
CA GLY A 750 -18.30 25.64 40.42
C GLY A 750 -19.21 24.83 41.35
N ALA A 751 -18.98 23.53 41.47
CA ALA A 751 -19.72 22.62 42.36
C ALA A 751 -19.47 22.91 43.82
N GLU A 752 -18.28 23.35 44.21
CA GLU A 752 -17.93 23.81 45.57
C GLU A 752 -18.53 25.18 45.93
N GLY A 753 -19.08 25.90 44.97
CA GLY A 753 -19.59 27.27 45.15
C GLY A 753 -18.49 28.34 45.31
N ASN A 754 -17.23 28.01 45.02
CA ASN A 754 -16.08 28.91 45.20
C ASN A 754 -15.91 29.87 44.02
N ARG A 755 -16.81 30.87 43.89
CA ARG A 755 -16.88 31.77 42.75
C ARG A 755 -15.66 32.68 42.62
N SER A 756 -15.03 33.03 43.77
CA SER A 756 -13.86 33.94 43.75
C SER A 756 -12.64 33.22 43.13
N LEU A 757 -12.37 32.00 43.56
CA LEU A 757 -11.24 31.22 43.02
C LEU A 757 -11.50 30.76 41.56
N LEU A 758 -12.77 30.45 41.25
CA LEU A 758 -13.18 30.12 39.89
C LEU A 758 -12.84 31.25 38.91
N SER A 759 -13.13 32.53 39.28
CA SER A 759 -12.83 33.69 38.44
C SER A 759 -11.31 33.84 38.18
N VAL A 760 -10.51 33.55 39.19
CA VAL A 760 -9.03 33.54 39.05
C VAL A 760 -8.58 32.44 38.12
N ARG A 761 -9.07 31.20 38.28
CA ARG A 761 -8.72 30.05 37.43
C ARG A 761 -9.17 30.25 36.00
N LEU A 762 -10.35 30.85 35.77
CA LEU A 762 -10.79 31.18 34.42
C LEU A 762 -9.90 32.25 33.76
N ALA A 763 -9.46 33.26 34.52
CA ALA A 763 -8.53 34.26 34.02
C ALA A 763 -7.16 33.61 33.69
N ASP A 764 -6.66 32.74 34.56
CA ASP A 764 -5.40 31.98 34.32
C ASP A 764 -5.51 31.12 33.08
N LEU A 765 -6.60 30.40 32.87
CA LEU A 765 -6.84 29.58 31.69
C LEU A 765 -6.82 30.40 30.40
N LEU A 766 -7.54 31.53 30.40
CA LEU A 766 -7.59 32.43 29.24
C LEU A 766 -6.26 33.17 28.96
N LEU A 767 -5.43 33.38 29.95
CA LEU A 767 -4.13 34.04 29.78
C LEU A 767 -3.02 33.09 29.34
N ASN A 768 -3.00 31.88 29.89
CA ASN A 768 -1.87 30.98 29.75
C ASN A 768 -2.01 29.97 28.59
N PHE A 769 -3.22 29.81 28.03
CA PHE A 769 -3.44 28.82 26.95
C PHE A 769 -4.05 29.49 25.70
N PRO A 770 -3.66 29.06 24.50
CA PRO A 770 -4.24 29.50 23.22
C PRO A 770 -5.55 28.75 22.97
N LEU A 771 -6.60 29.04 23.75
CA LEU A 771 -7.87 28.29 23.71
C LEU A 771 -8.58 28.36 22.37
N GLU A 772 -8.28 29.35 21.54
CA GLU A 772 -8.78 29.49 20.17
C GLU A 772 -8.34 28.30 19.30
N ASP A 773 -7.14 27.78 19.53
CA ASP A 773 -6.61 26.61 18.82
C ASP A 773 -7.10 25.28 19.44
N TYR A 774 -7.64 25.30 20.65
CA TYR A 774 -8.16 24.13 21.40
C TYR A 774 -9.65 24.27 21.74
N ARG A 775 -10.38 25.01 20.93
CA ARG A 775 -11.77 25.39 21.18
C ARG A 775 -12.69 24.21 21.48
N SER A 776 -12.56 23.16 20.72
CA SER A 776 -13.43 21.99 20.88
C SER A 776 -13.23 21.27 22.21
N LEU A 777 -12.06 21.38 22.84
CA LEU A 777 -11.84 20.82 24.19
C LEU A 777 -12.75 21.48 25.23
N VAL A 778 -13.04 22.80 25.06
CA VAL A 778 -13.99 23.50 25.92
C VAL A 778 -15.43 23.14 25.58
N LEU A 779 -15.76 23.07 24.30
CA LEU A 779 -17.14 22.81 23.84
C LEU A 779 -17.62 21.40 24.16
N VAL A 780 -16.77 20.39 24.11
CA VAL A 780 -17.13 18.99 24.41
C VAL A 780 -17.45 18.73 25.89
N GLU A 781 -17.06 19.64 26.82
CA GLU A 781 -17.47 19.55 28.22
C GLU A 781 -18.97 19.90 28.41
N GLY A 782 -19.60 20.52 27.42
CA GLY A 782 -21.01 20.73 27.31
C GLY A 782 -21.60 21.89 28.12
N ALA A 783 -22.92 21.93 28.15
CA ALA A 783 -23.67 23.05 28.74
C ALA A 783 -23.32 23.40 30.21
N PRO A 784 -23.04 22.45 31.12
CA PRO A 784 -22.68 22.80 32.48
C PRO A 784 -21.44 23.69 32.58
N LEU A 785 -20.37 23.36 31.86
CA LEU A 785 -19.17 24.18 31.84
C LEU A 785 -19.42 25.52 31.15
N ILE A 786 -20.05 25.52 29.97
CA ILE A 786 -20.31 26.74 29.22
C ILE A 786 -21.12 27.75 30.02
N SER A 787 -22.19 27.30 30.70
CA SER A 787 -23.03 28.14 31.56
C SER A 787 -22.22 28.75 32.71
N LEU A 788 -21.37 27.93 33.34
CA LEU A 788 -20.51 28.35 34.45
C LEU A 788 -19.48 29.41 33.99
N LEU A 789 -18.87 29.23 32.80
CA LEU A 789 -17.93 30.17 32.22
C LEU A 789 -18.59 31.51 31.88
N LEU A 790 -19.80 31.50 31.31
CA LEU A 790 -20.56 32.68 30.96
C LEU A 790 -21.05 33.45 32.23
N GLU A 791 -21.53 32.73 33.25
CA GLU A 791 -21.90 33.28 34.51
C GLU A 791 -20.72 34.03 35.18
N CYS A 792 -19.56 33.35 35.27
CA CYS A 792 -18.34 33.92 35.81
C CYS A 792 -17.87 35.15 35.06
N ALA A 793 -17.88 35.10 33.75
CA ALA A 793 -17.49 36.21 32.90
C ALA A 793 -18.43 37.41 32.97
N SER A 794 -19.70 37.17 33.37
CA SER A 794 -20.68 38.24 33.53
C SER A 794 -20.54 39.01 34.86
N SER A 795 -19.71 38.48 35.80
CA SER A 795 -19.47 39.13 37.09
C SER A 795 -18.78 40.50 36.90
N SER A 796 -19.10 41.45 37.80
CA SER A 796 -18.60 42.82 37.70
C SER A 796 -17.06 42.96 37.88
N GLY A 797 -16.45 41.94 38.49
CA GLY A 797 -14.99 41.91 38.74
C GLY A 797 -14.19 41.27 37.63
N PHE A 798 -14.81 40.65 36.60
CA PHE A 798 -14.08 39.93 35.54
C PHE A 798 -13.59 40.91 34.43
N SER A 799 -12.35 40.72 33.99
CA SER A 799 -11.72 41.57 32.97
C SER A 799 -12.56 41.69 31.70
N PRO A 800 -12.89 42.88 31.19
CA PRO A 800 -13.61 43.07 29.94
C PRO A 800 -12.91 42.46 28.72
N VAL A 801 -11.59 42.48 28.69
CA VAL A 801 -10.76 41.92 27.61
C VAL A 801 -10.89 40.38 27.59
N LEU A 802 -10.76 39.76 28.77
CA LEU A 802 -10.92 38.30 28.89
C LEU A 802 -12.35 37.86 28.61
N ARG A 803 -13.34 38.66 29.00
CA ARG A 803 -14.76 38.45 28.68
C ARG A 803 -14.99 38.44 27.18
N SER A 804 -14.48 39.45 26.47
CA SER A 804 -14.57 39.53 25.01
C SER A 804 -13.90 38.35 24.32
N ARG A 805 -12.71 37.95 24.84
CA ARG A 805 -11.99 36.78 24.32
C ARG A 805 -12.79 35.47 24.49
N LEU A 806 -13.35 35.23 25.67
CA LEU A 806 -14.21 34.07 25.95
C LEU A 806 -15.45 34.09 25.05
N GLN A 807 -16.13 35.22 24.93
CA GLN A 807 -17.31 35.36 24.08
C GLN A 807 -16.98 35.12 22.61
N ALA A 808 -15.88 35.65 22.09
CA ALA A 808 -15.44 35.36 20.71
C ALA A 808 -15.16 33.87 20.47
N MET A 809 -14.51 33.22 21.43
CA MET A 809 -14.25 31.78 21.37
C MET A 809 -15.54 30.95 21.35
N LEU A 810 -16.56 31.30 22.14
CA LEU A 810 -17.81 30.59 22.23
C LEU A 810 -18.79 30.92 21.09
N SER A 811 -18.75 32.16 20.52
CA SER A 811 -19.71 32.63 19.52
C SER A 811 -19.34 32.35 18.06
N SER A 812 -18.12 31.92 17.75
CA SER A 812 -17.67 31.63 16.37
C SER A 812 -18.25 30.36 15.76
N SER A 813 -19.41 29.87 16.16
CA SER A 813 -20.09 28.74 15.51
C SER A 813 -21.45 29.18 14.97
N GLU A 814 -21.64 29.11 13.67
CA GLU A 814 -22.95 29.08 13.02
C GLU A 814 -23.81 27.85 13.46
N THR A 815 -23.31 27.03 14.39
CA THR A 815 -23.94 25.82 14.93
C THR A 815 -24.63 26.03 16.29
N THR A 816 -24.98 27.26 16.66
CA THR A 816 -25.77 27.53 17.90
C THR A 816 -27.28 27.39 17.66
N GLN A 817 -27.70 26.47 16.84
CA GLN A 817 -29.11 26.02 16.74
C GLN A 817 -29.20 24.54 17.06
N ALA A 818 -28.97 24.16 18.31
CA ALA A 818 -29.60 23.00 18.99
C ALA A 818 -28.96 22.81 20.39
N LEU A 819 -29.13 23.79 21.30
CA LEU A 819 -29.15 23.43 22.71
C LEU A 819 -30.60 23.02 22.98
N PRO A 820 -30.88 21.77 23.36
CA PRO A 820 -32.24 21.38 23.70
C PRO A 820 -32.62 22.05 25.03
N ASP A 821 -33.68 22.86 25.00
CA ASP A 821 -34.45 23.19 26.19
C ASP A 821 -34.91 21.91 26.87
N ALA A 822 -34.90 21.95 28.19
CA ALA A 822 -35.33 20.96 29.18
C ALA A 822 -36.01 19.68 28.65
N ALA A 823 -35.48 18.54 29.14
CA ALA A 823 -35.94 17.16 28.89
C ALA A 823 -37.48 16.99 28.73
N PRO A 824 -37.94 16.39 27.67
CA PRO A 824 -39.23 15.72 27.68
C PRO A 824 -39.08 14.32 28.30
N GLN A 825 -40.05 14.00 29.17
CA GLN A 825 -40.21 12.67 29.79
C GLN A 825 -40.33 11.55 28.73
N PRO A 826 -39.97 10.33 29.05
CA PRO A 826 -39.90 9.23 28.10
C PRO A 826 -41.28 8.80 27.65
N THR A 827 -41.64 9.01 26.44
CA THR A 827 -42.70 8.28 25.75
C THR A 827 -42.08 7.22 24.85
N SER A 828 -42.60 6.03 25.09
CA SER A 828 -42.26 4.76 24.46
C SER A 828 -42.27 4.73 22.95
N ALA A 829 -41.45 3.85 22.41
CA ALA A 829 -41.39 3.24 21.06
C ALA A 829 -40.50 3.93 20.04
N GLY A 830 -39.57 3.11 19.53
CA GLY A 830 -38.55 3.40 18.53
C GLY A 830 -39.00 4.27 17.34
N ALA A 831 -38.39 5.43 17.23
CA ALA A 831 -38.47 6.22 16.03
C ALA A 831 -37.43 5.72 15.06
N LEU A 832 -37.83 4.87 14.12
CA LEU A 832 -37.20 4.76 12.82
C LEU A 832 -37.16 6.17 12.20
N ASP A 833 -36.01 6.58 11.66
CA ASP A 833 -35.88 7.81 10.89
C ASP A 833 -36.97 7.86 9.84
N ALA A 834 -37.99 8.70 10.02
CA ALA A 834 -39.13 8.77 9.13
C ALA A 834 -38.65 9.17 7.73
N LEU A 835 -39.13 8.46 6.71
CA LEU A 835 -38.89 8.85 5.33
C LEU A 835 -39.45 10.25 5.10
N THR A 836 -38.70 11.11 4.44
CA THR A 836 -39.14 12.44 4.05
C THR A 836 -40.29 12.34 3.03
N GLU A 837 -41.10 13.38 2.89
CA GLU A 837 -42.21 13.41 1.91
C GLU A 837 -41.74 13.04 0.49
N ARG A 838 -40.52 13.47 0.13
CA ARG A 838 -39.92 13.15 -1.16
C ARG A 838 -39.54 11.66 -1.29
N GLU A 839 -39.00 11.09 -0.23
CA GLU A 839 -38.64 9.66 -0.14
C GLU A 839 -39.91 8.78 -0.11
N LEU A 840 -40.96 9.22 0.53
CA LEU A 840 -42.28 8.56 0.52
C LEU A 840 -42.86 8.52 -0.90
N ALA A 841 -42.81 9.65 -1.64
CA ALA A 841 -43.28 9.69 -3.03
C ALA A 841 -42.45 8.77 -3.94
N VAL A 842 -41.15 8.68 -3.73
CA VAL A 842 -40.29 7.74 -4.46
C VAL A 842 -40.60 6.30 -4.07
N MET A 843 -40.83 5.99 -2.80
CA MET A 843 -41.20 4.66 -2.31
C MET A 843 -42.56 4.19 -2.85
N GLN A 844 -43.54 5.09 -2.95
CA GLN A 844 -44.84 4.77 -3.47
C GLN A 844 -44.78 4.33 -4.95
N LEU A 845 -44.08 5.11 -5.78
CA LEU A 845 -43.86 4.76 -7.19
C LEU A 845 -42.95 3.51 -7.35
N LEU A 846 -42.02 3.31 -6.38
CA LEU A 846 -41.21 2.10 -6.34
C LEU A 846 -42.04 0.84 -6.09
N SER A 847 -43.04 0.93 -5.19
CA SER A 847 -43.97 -0.17 -4.88
C SER A 847 -44.90 -0.52 -6.01
N GLU A 848 -45.22 0.44 -6.88
CA GLU A 848 -46.00 0.28 -8.12
C GLU A 848 -45.19 -0.32 -9.26
N GLY A 849 -43.86 -0.55 -9.07
CA GLY A 849 -43.00 -1.24 -10.05
C GLY A 849 -42.31 -0.34 -11.06
N PHE A 850 -42.43 0.99 -10.97
CA PHE A 850 -41.83 1.93 -11.92
C PHE A 850 -40.27 1.89 -11.84
N SER A 851 -39.61 1.92 -12.97
CA SER A 851 -38.14 2.05 -13.06
C SER A 851 -37.67 3.44 -12.61
N ASN A 852 -36.40 3.59 -12.24
CA ASN A 852 -35.83 4.87 -11.80
C ASN A 852 -36.06 5.99 -12.81
N LYS A 853 -36.00 5.69 -14.11
CA LYS A 853 -36.22 6.64 -15.18
C LYS A 853 -37.69 7.08 -15.29
N GLU A 854 -38.65 6.20 -15.01
CA GLU A 854 -40.05 6.50 -14.96
C GLU A 854 -40.44 7.28 -13.72
N ILE A 855 -39.88 6.91 -12.54
CA ILE A 855 -40.02 7.67 -11.29
C ILE A 855 -39.48 9.10 -11.47
N GLY A 856 -38.28 9.24 -12.07
CA GLY A 856 -37.73 10.56 -12.37
C GLY A 856 -38.61 11.41 -13.26
N ARG A 857 -39.22 10.81 -14.30
CA ARG A 857 -40.15 11.51 -15.20
C ARG A 857 -41.45 11.95 -14.46
N LYS A 858 -42.00 11.09 -13.61
CA LYS A 858 -43.22 11.40 -12.81
C LYS A 858 -42.98 12.48 -11.74
N LEU A 859 -41.80 12.51 -11.14
CA LEU A 859 -41.46 13.46 -10.09
C LEU A 859 -40.65 14.68 -10.60
N SER A 860 -40.44 14.79 -11.91
CA SER A 860 -39.62 15.84 -12.54
C SER A 860 -38.19 15.91 -11.98
N LEU A 861 -37.60 14.75 -11.73
CA LEU A 861 -36.25 14.59 -11.20
C LEU A 861 -35.35 13.83 -12.17
N SER A 862 -34.01 14.04 -12.05
CA SER A 862 -33.06 13.29 -12.84
C SER A 862 -32.93 11.82 -12.33
N ASP A 863 -32.53 10.90 -13.22
CA ASP A 863 -32.31 9.49 -12.86
C ASP A 863 -31.26 9.37 -11.71
N ASN A 864 -30.23 10.24 -11.70
CA ASN A 864 -29.22 10.30 -10.65
C ASN A 864 -29.81 10.78 -9.32
N THR A 865 -30.75 11.72 -9.34
CA THR A 865 -31.46 12.19 -8.14
C THR A 865 -32.33 11.08 -7.56
N ILE A 866 -33.00 10.29 -8.40
CA ILE A 866 -33.76 9.12 -7.95
C ILE A 866 -32.87 8.06 -7.33
N LYS A 867 -31.73 7.76 -7.93
CA LYS A 867 -30.73 6.85 -7.35
C LYS A 867 -30.22 7.32 -5.98
N PHE A 868 -30.05 8.63 -5.80
CA PHE A 868 -29.67 9.22 -4.53
C PHE A 868 -30.76 9.02 -3.46
N HIS A 869 -32.04 9.31 -3.80
CA HIS A 869 -33.17 9.06 -2.87
C HIS A 869 -33.33 7.57 -2.53
N LEU A 870 -33.20 6.68 -3.51
CA LEU A 870 -33.27 5.24 -3.26
C LEU A 870 -32.15 4.75 -2.34
N ARG A 871 -30.95 5.28 -2.47
CA ARG A 871 -29.83 4.95 -1.57
C ARG A 871 -30.15 5.38 -0.13
N ASN A 872 -30.67 6.58 0.05
CA ASN A 872 -31.08 7.07 1.37
C ASN A 872 -32.23 6.23 1.97
N ILE A 873 -33.24 5.88 1.16
CA ILE A 873 -34.35 4.99 1.56
C ILE A 873 -33.80 3.62 2.00
N PHE A 874 -32.88 3.03 1.23
CA PHE A 874 -32.29 1.74 1.57
C PHE A 874 -31.50 1.79 2.88
N THR A 875 -30.78 2.88 3.10
CA THR A 875 -30.07 3.12 4.38
C THR A 875 -31.04 3.26 5.55
N LYS A 876 -32.10 4.07 5.39
CA LYS A 876 -33.10 4.30 6.47
C LYS A 876 -33.91 3.06 6.80
N LEU A 877 -34.21 2.22 5.82
CA LEU A 877 -34.92 0.95 6.01
C LEU A 877 -33.99 -0.24 6.31
N ASN A 878 -32.69 0.01 6.38
CA ASN A 878 -31.63 -0.99 6.59
C ASN A 878 -31.73 -2.19 5.64
N VAL A 879 -31.88 -1.93 4.33
CA VAL A 879 -32.01 -2.93 3.27
C VAL A 879 -31.04 -2.65 2.14
N THR A 880 -30.73 -3.67 1.35
CA THR A 880 -29.75 -3.56 0.26
C THR A 880 -30.38 -3.72 -1.13
N THR A 881 -31.62 -4.13 -1.23
CA THR A 881 -32.29 -4.38 -2.50
C THR A 881 -33.64 -3.66 -2.61
N ARG A 882 -34.01 -3.37 -3.85
CA ARG A 882 -35.30 -2.74 -4.19
C ARG A 882 -36.51 -3.51 -3.63
N THR A 883 -36.49 -4.83 -3.78
CA THR A 883 -37.57 -5.69 -3.33
C THR A 883 -37.66 -5.72 -1.79
N ALA A 884 -36.51 -5.78 -1.13
CA ALA A 884 -36.43 -5.72 0.33
C ALA A 884 -36.95 -4.37 0.88
N ALA A 885 -36.69 -3.25 0.18
CA ALA A 885 -37.17 -1.93 0.56
C ALA A 885 -38.70 -1.85 0.53
N VAL A 886 -39.32 -2.38 -0.52
CA VAL A 886 -40.79 -2.44 -0.62
C VAL A 886 -41.42 -3.33 0.46
N THR A 887 -40.82 -4.48 0.71
CA THR A 887 -41.27 -5.41 1.76
C THR A 887 -41.13 -4.79 3.16
N ALA A 888 -40.00 -4.15 3.45
CA ALA A 888 -39.76 -3.46 4.71
C ALA A 888 -40.74 -2.28 4.91
N ALA A 889 -40.97 -1.47 3.88
CA ALA A 889 -41.92 -0.35 3.95
C ALA A 889 -43.37 -0.80 4.20
N ARG A 890 -43.76 -1.95 3.64
CA ARG A 890 -45.10 -2.56 3.95
C ARG A 890 -45.16 -3.12 5.36
N SER A 891 -44.16 -3.80 5.83
CA SER A 891 -44.12 -4.34 7.21
C SER A 891 -44.11 -3.25 8.29
N LEU A 892 -43.62 -2.07 7.96
CA LEU A 892 -43.57 -0.89 8.83
C LEU A 892 -44.81 0.02 8.69
N GLY A 893 -45.78 -0.36 7.83
CA GLY A 893 -47.00 0.43 7.62
C GLY A 893 -46.79 1.76 6.88
N ILE A 894 -45.65 1.94 6.24
CA ILE A 894 -45.29 3.13 5.45
C ILE A 894 -45.98 3.11 4.08
N LEU A 895 -46.26 1.92 3.56
CA LEU A 895 -47.01 1.67 2.31
C LEU A 895 -48.24 0.81 2.64
N VAL A 896 -49.39 1.18 2.08
CA VAL A 896 -50.65 0.44 2.19
C VAL A 896 -50.65 -0.77 1.23
#